data_264f831dc3e8a3c5aa1057414a2e9b99
#
_entry.id   264f831dc3e8a3c5aa1057414a2e9b99
#
_cell.length_a   1.000
_cell.length_b   1.000
_cell.length_c   1.000
_cell.angle_alpha   90.00
_cell.angle_beta   90.00
_cell.angle_gamma   90.00
#
_symmetry.space_group_name_H-M   'P 1'
#
loop_
_entity.id
_entity.type
_entity.pdbx_description
1 polymer ?
#
loop_
_entity_poly.entity_id
_entity_poly.type
_entity_poly.pdbx_seq_one_letter_code
_entity_poly.pdbx_strand_id
1 'polypeptide(L)'
;MATIIPFAASPEGSACVMSKNLETITCVPIYRLYEKDGWKVIKCQNTQTDVTFVATGDGLPYAEDRNVNRNTVITMTGYWSVGSKYGSSFKVESFEYQFKKTKDATISYLSSLRCGFGPAASEAVWKTFGDMTWDILDTQPERLIGVKYGRRTVSKKMVNRLKVALSETKKEREVTRLLRNANLSLRKVQTLLKAFPDEDVVEILKHDTYRVCEVKGFSFDMVDSFALEQGVAIDNPARLREALRYTLDLAASAGHMCVPVSELPSLMARVANKNVRSKGITEEVCKKAINSGCQRKDIRMAGPMLYSASRFEQEYGISRHIKRLMRSHKPISTERINRALKEYQEDNDITLAEKQKEAVINCFQNPVSIITGGPGTGKTTVTKAVLYVHKAIYGEDNSLPCLLAPTGRAARRMTEQTGVEASTIHSAIGLRGDDCVGGTDCDGPLFGNIFIIDECSMMDSFVAYNLLQKIPGRTQVVFVGDPEQLPSVGAGNVLYEMIRSGVVPITKLDVIYRQAKGNPIVENAQKMQMGDVNLRFARKQFMFMEDNTGDPAVIENAVCELYQRAILSKGASNVALLCPYRHKSALNVNRFNKLLQERINPQSPTKNFAIFNNKLFREGDRVMQTKNTDFAKNGDIGVIHSLSFESAKDAPTKKVDVVTIEFNDDGHQLRYDAEQMENIDLAYCTTVHKSQGSEYSIVIMVVSPEHKAMLRRNLVYTGITRAKDCVIMVGKAEALKKAILNNKTDKRYTLLGDWLYTELHESDANTNKKQGA
;
A
#
# COMPACT_ATOMS: atom_id res chain seq x y z
N MET A 1 33.97 -2.53 -14.90
CA MET A 1 33.98 -1.90 -13.56
C MET A 1 32.52 -1.69 -13.17
N ALA A 2 32.01 -2.58 -12.36
CA ALA A 2 30.61 -2.55 -11.92
C ALA A 2 30.48 -1.52 -10.78
N THR A 3 29.77 -0.45 -11.05
CA THR A 3 29.47 0.56 -10.06
C THR A 3 28.43 -0.02 -9.09
N ILE A 4 28.85 -0.28 -7.87
CA ILE A 4 28.03 -0.68 -6.74
C ILE A 4 26.96 0.42 -6.55
N ILE A 5 25.69 0.06 -6.77
CA ILE A 5 24.56 0.92 -6.40
C ILE A 5 24.41 0.83 -4.89
N PRO A 6 24.61 1.89 -4.12
CA PRO A 6 24.32 1.83 -2.70
C PRO A 6 22.81 1.66 -2.54
N PHE A 7 22.41 0.61 -1.81
CA PHE A 7 21.13 0.57 -1.16
C PHE A 7 20.98 1.90 -0.42
N ALA A 8 19.97 2.68 -0.78
CA ALA A 8 19.64 3.88 -0.04
C ALA A 8 19.26 3.45 1.36
N ALA A 9 20.27 3.46 2.24
CA ALA A 9 20.00 3.58 3.65
C ALA A 9 19.15 4.83 3.80
N SER A 10 17.96 4.72 4.38
CA SER A 10 17.27 5.86 4.90
C SER A 10 18.29 6.63 5.75
N PRO A 11 18.56 7.89 5.47
CA PRO A 11 19.30 8.68 6.42
C PRO A 11 18.35 8.95 7.59
N GLU A 12 18.36 8.07 8.58
CA GLU A 12 18.08 8.52 9.92
C GLU A 12 19.16 9.57 10.19
N GLY A 13 18.73 10.83 10.18
CA GLY A 13 19.56 11.88 10.66
C GLY A 13 20.09 11.45 12.01
N SER A 14 21.39 11.51 12.18
CA SER A 14 22.06 11.50 13.46
C SER A 14 21.50 12.68 14.29
N ALA A 15 20.31 12.49 14.86
CA ALA A 15 19.90 13.23 16.02
C ALA A 15 20.90 12.83 17.09
N CYS A 16 21.71 13.79 17.47
CA CYS A 16 22.51 13.75 18.67
C CYS A 16 21.65 13.11 19.76
N VAL A 17 22.02 11.90 20.17
CA VAL A 17 21.38 11.21 21.30
C VAL A 17 21.83 11.99 22.51
N MET A 18 21.11 13.08 22.84
CA MET A 18 21.10 13.60 24.18
C MET A 18 20.61 12.45 25.04
N SER A 19 21.40 12.04 26.01
CA SER A 19 21.02 11.07 27.01
C SER A 19 19.70 11.52 27.63
N LYS A 20 18.62 10.83 27.30
CA LYS A 20 17.30 11.11 27.86
C LYS A 20 17.38 10.77 29.32
N ASN A 21 17.29 11.76 30.20
CA ASN A 21 17.15 11.51 31.63
C ASN A 21 15.80 10.83 31.84
N LEU A 22 15.81 9.53 32.04
CA LEU A 22 14.61 8.77 32.37
C LEU A 22 14.28 9.00 33.86
N GLU A 23 13.04 9.39 34.09
CA GLU A 23 12.47 9.54 35.44
C GLU A 23 11.36 8.51 35.63
N THR A 24 11.15 8.13 36.90
CA THR A 24 10.06 7.24 37.30
C THR A 24 9.06 8.00 38.16
N ILE A 25 7.79 8.01 37.73
CA ILE A 25 6.70 8.72 38.39
C ILE A 25 5.58 7.73 38.71
N THR A 26 5.12 7.74 39.96
CA THR A 26 3.91 7.01 40.37
C THR A 26 2.72 7.93 40.42
N CYS A 27 1.65 7.56 39.74
CA CYS A 27 0.50 8.42 39.53
C CYS A 27 -0.82 7.64 39.46
N VAL A 28 -1.93 8.39 39.50
CA VAL A 28 -3.29 7.90 39.30
C VAL A 28 -3.88 8.59 38.05
N PRO A 29 -4.49 7.90 37.10
CA PRO A 29 -5.15 8.52 35.97
C PRO A 29 -6.42 9.24 36.41
N ILE A 30 -6.63 10.48 35.91
CA ILE A 30 -7.80 11.29 36.26
C ILE A 30 -8.83 11.22 35.11
N TYR A 31 -8.42 11.62 33.88
CA TYR A 31 -9.25 11.55 32.70
C TYR A 31 -8.41 11.46 31.42
N ARG A 32 -9.02 10.89 30.40
CA ARG A 32 -8.41 10.77 29.09
C ARG A 32 -8.65 12.04 28.27
N LEU A 33 -7.58 12.60 27.74
CA LEU A 33 -7.61 13.73 26.83
C LEU A 33 -7.73 13.28 25.36
N TYR A 34 -7.10 12.13 25.05
CA TYR A 34 -7.09 11.60 23.71
C TYR A 34 -6.73 10.11 23.73
N GLU A 35 -7.30 9.32 22.79
CA GLU A 35 -6.91 7.94 22.53
C GLU A 35 -7.03 7.65 21.04
N LYS A 36 -6.02 6.96 20.50
CA LYS A 36 -6.03 6.46 19.16
C LYS A 36 -5.04 5.32 18.98
N ASP A 37 -5.50 4.22 18.35
CA ASP A 37 -4.67 3.03 18.05
C ASP A 37 -3.89 2.48 19.25
N GLY A 38 -4.47 2.58 20.47
CA GLY A 38 -3.82 2.19 21.71
C GLY A 38 -2.92 3.28 22.32
N TRP A 39 -2.55 4.33 21.55
CA TRP A 39 -1.83 5.47 22.06
C TRP A 39 -2.77 6.44 22.77
N LYS A 40 -2.45 6.74 24.03
CA LYS A 40 -3.29 7.57 24.90
C LYS A 40 -2.59 8.81 25.38
N VAL A 41 -3.37 9.86 25.56
CA VAL A 41 -3.02 11.07 26.30
C VAL A 41 -3.94 11.14 27.49
N ILE A 42 -3.40 10.96 28.69
CA ILE A 42 -4.15 10.94 29.93
C ILE A 42 -3.66 12.02 30.88
N LYS A 43 -4.58 12.67 31.58
CA LYS A 43 -4.27 13.54 32.71
C LYS A 43 -4.08 12.65 33.93
N CYS A 44 -2.93 12.75 34.57
CA CYS A 44 -2.56 11.99 35.75
C CYS A 44 -2.31 12.91 36.95
N GLN A 45 -2.42 12.36 38.14
CA GLN A 45 -2.05 13.00 39.39
C GLN A 45 -0.90 12.21 40.00
N ASN A 46 0.21 12.87 40.24
CA ASN A 46 1.36 12.26 40.88
C ASN A 46 1.01 11.93 42.37
N THR A 47 1.24 10.71 42.82
CA THR A 47 0.82 10.26 44.14
C THR A 47 1.72 10.78 45.28
N GLN A 48 2.91 11.31 44.96
CA GLN A 48 3.86 11.83 45.95
C GLN A 48 3.76 13.36 46.08
N THR A 49 3.58 14.07 44.94
CA THR A 49 3.61 15.53 44.93
C THR A 49 2.20 16.17 44.77
N ASP A 50 1.18 15.37 44.53
CA ASP A 50 -0.20 15.76 44.29
C ASP A 50 -0.38 16.63 43.03
N VAL A 51 0.67 16.88 42.25
CA VAL A 51 0.67 17.70 41.05
C VAL A 51 0.08 16.93 39.87
N THR A 52 -0.79 17.58 39.12
CA THR A 52 -1.37 16.98 37.92
C THR A 52 -0.50 17.25 36.69
N PHE A 53 -0.31 16.24 35.85
CA PHE A 53 0.46 16.32 34.61
C PHE A 53 -0.21 15.53 33.49
N VAL A 54 0.26 15.72 32.26
CA VAL A 54 -0.19 14.96 31.09
C VAL A 54 0.81 13.88 30.80
N ALA A 55 0.36 12.63 30.78
CA ALA A 55 1.15 11.48 30.34
C ALA A 55 0.71 11.05 28.92
N THR A 56 1.68 10.69 28.10
CA THR A 56 1.45 10.24 26.72
C THR A 56 2.20 8.95 26.46
N GLY A 57 1.54 7.96 25.91
CA GLY A 57 2.16 6.66 25.61
C GLY A 57 1.17 5.62 25.10
N ASP A 58 1.71 4.55 24.54
CA ASP A 58 0.91 3.41 24.07
C ASP A 58 0.42 2.56 25.24
N GLY A 59 -0.83 2.08 25.12
CA GLY A 59 -1.41 1.14 26.06
C GLY A 59 -1.59 1.64 27.49
N LEU A 60 -1.45 2.96 27.75
CA LEU A 60 -1.61 3.50 29.10
C LEU A 60 -2.96 3.08 29.70
N PRO A 61 -2.96 2.53 30.95
CA PRO A 61 -4.18 2.04 31.57
C PRO A 61 -5.12 3.20 31.89
N TYR A 62 -6.26 3.19 31.24
CA TYR A 62 -7.35 4.10 31.48
C TYR A 62 -8.68 3.39 31.18
N ALA A 63 -9.60 3.35 32.14
CA ALA A 63 -10.95 2.86 31.96
C ALA A 63 -11.93 4.03 31.82
N GLU A 64 -13.03 3.82 31.09
CA GLU A 64 -14.11 4.84 31.02
C GLU A 64 -14.83 5.02 32.36
N ASP A 65 -14.79 4.00 33.22
CA ASP A 65 -15.27 4.09 34.59
C ASP A 65 -14.28 4.87 35.47
N ARG A 66 -14.71 6.03 35.95
CA ARG A 66 -13.91 6.91 36.81
C ARG A 66 -13.45 6.25 38.13
N ASN A 67 -14.24 5.29 38.64
CA ASN A 67 -13.87 4.60 39.89
C ASN A 67 -12.73 3.61 39.65
N VAL A 68 -12.67 2.95 38.49
CA VAL A 68 -11.52 2.11 38.10
C VAL A 68 -10.25 2.96 38.03
N ASN A 69 -10.31 4.12 37.38
CA ASN A 69 -9.16 5.00 37.24
C ASN A 69 -8.63 5.51 38.58
N ARG A 70 -9.50 5.93 39.52
CA ARG A 70 -9.11 6.38 40.86
C ARG A 70 -8.44 5.29 41.69
N ASN A 71 -8.70 4.03 41.38
CA ASN A 71 -8.15 2.86 42.07
C ASN A 71 -6.98 2.21 41.30
N THR A 72 -6.58 2.77 40.15
CA THR A 72 -5.44 2.32 39.38
C THR A 72 -4.24 3.17 39.73
N VAL A 73 -3.17 2.54 40.27
CA VAL A 73 -1.89 3.19 40.50
C VAL A 73 -0.95 2.77 39.38
N ILE A 74 -0.36 3.75 38.70
CA ILE A 74 0.55 3.54 37.56
C ILE A 74 1.92 4.05 37.96
N THR A 75 2.94 3.20 37.85
CA THR A 75 4.33 3.59 37.92
C THR A 75 4.88 3.70 36.52
N MET A 76 5.15 4.91 36.05
CA MET A 76 5.59 5.21 34.69
C MET A 76 7.06 5.58 34.67
N THR A 77 7.83 5.02 33.75
CA THR A 77 9.21 5.43 33.46
C THR A 77 9.24 6.10 32.08
N GLY A 78 9.83 7.29 32.01
CA GLY A 78 9.81 8.09 30.78
C GLY A 78 10.60 9.39 30.96
N TYR A 79 10.29 10.37 30.10
CA TYR A 79 10.97 11.67 30.11
C TYR A 79 10.01 12.81 29.79
N TRP A 80 10.34 14.00 30.27
CA TRP A 80 9.56 15.20 29.98
C TRP A 80 9.86 15.75 28.57
N SER A 81 8.81 16.10 27.86
CA SER A 81 8.88 16.72 26.52
C SER A 81 8.12 18.04 26.52
N VAL A 82 8.79 19.11 26.12
CA VAL A 82 8.22 20.45 25.97
C VAL A 82 7.84 20.68 24.53
N GLY A 83 6.68 21.32 24.25
CA GLY A 83 6.28 21.69 22.89
C GLY A 83 5.18 20.82 22.26
N SER A 84 4.47 20.03 23.04
CA SER A 84 3.26 19.33 22.59
C SER A 84 2.03 20.29 22.59
N LYS A 85 0.96 19.92 21.87
CA LYS A 85 -0.36 20.60 21.91
C LYS A 85 -0.91 20.78 23.33
N TYR A 86 -0.40 19.99 24.27
CA TYR A 86 -0.83 19.97 25.69
C TYR A 86 0.21 20.58 26.65
N GLY A 87 1.17 21.36 26.15
CA GLY A 87 2.25 21.94 26.93
C GLY A 87 3.35 20.93 27.26
N SER A 88 3.91 20.99 28.47
CA SER A 88 4.84 19.99 28.97
C SER A 88 4.11 18.67 29.23
N SER A 89 4.58 17.57 28.64
CA SER A 89 3.98 16.24 28.81
C SER A 89 5.05 15.19 29.11
N PHE A 90 4.71 14.22 29.95
CA PHE A 90 5.56 13.09 30.28
C PHE A 90 5.39 11.98 29.23
N LYS A 91 6.41 11.75 28.43
CA LYS A 91 6.42 10.68 27.44
C LYS A 91 6.81 9.39 28.12
N VAL A 92 5.84 8.47 28.20
CA VAL A 92 6.00 7.18 28.88
C VAL A 92 6.67 6.20 27.93
N GLU A 93 7.83 5.69 28.33
CA GLU A 93 8.52 4.61 27.62
C GLU A 93 8.10 3.23 28.16
N SER A 94 7.79 3.17 29.47
CA SER A 94 7.29 1.96 30.10
C SER A 94 6.44 2.28 31.33
N PHE A 95 5.55 1.38 31.67
CA PHE A 95 4.74 1.52 32.87
C PHE A 95 4.39 0.16 33.47
N GLU A 96 4.10 0.17 34.78
CA GLU A 96 3.47 -0.90 35.53
C GLU A 96 2.24 -0.33 36.22
N TYR A 97 1.19 -1.10 36.32
CA TYR A 97 0.01 -0.66 37.05
C TYR A 97 -0.57 -1.76 37.92
N GLN A 98 -1.14 -1.35 39.04
CA GLN A 98 -1.83 -2.23 39.95
C GLN A 98 -3.16 -1.63 40.35
N PHE A 99 -4.17 -2.49 40.45
CA PHE A 99 -5.44 -2.09 41.05
C PHE A 99 -5.32 -2.13 42.56
N LYS A 100 -5.78 -1.09 43.24
CA LYS A 100 -5.92 -1.12 44.69
C LYS A 100 -6.90 -2.24 45.03
N LYS A 101 -6.53 -3.15 45.94
CA LYS A 101 -7.39 -4.25 46.42
C LYS A 101 -8.47 -3.71 47.38
N THR A 102 -9.27 -2.72 46.92
CA THR A 102 -10.38 -2.14 47.69
C THR A 102 -11.70 -2.64 47.16
N LYS A 103 -12.78 -2.51 47.96
CA LYS A 103 -14.14 -2.88 47.58
C LYS A 103 -14.54 -2.25 46.24
N ASP A 104 -14.42 -0.93 46.12
CA ASP A 104 -14.87 -0.18 44.94
C ASP A 104 -14.03 -0.51 43.69
N ALA A 105 -12.73 -0.73 43.87
CA ALA A 105 -11.87 -1.16 42.77
C ALA A 105 -12.25 -2.53 42.25
N THR A 106 -12.53 -3.49 43.13
CA THR A 106 -12.91 -4.85 42.76
C THR A 106 -14.27 -4.88 42.07
N ILE A 107 -15.24 -4.12 42.57
CA ILE A 107 -16.56 -4.02 41.93
C ILE A 107 -16.44 -3.44 40.51
N SER A 108 -15.71 -2.35 40.37
CA SER A 108 -15.50 -1.70 39.07
C SER A 108 -14.74 -2.59 38.10
N TYR A 109 -13.69 -3.29 38.55
CA TYR A 109 -12.92 -4.21 37.73
C TYR A 109 -13.78 -5.37 37.19
N LEU A 110 -14.48 -6.10 38.05
CA LEU A 110 -15.35 -7.21 37.65
C LEU A 110 -16.46 -6.74 36.67
N SER A 111 -17.03 -5.55 36.93
CA SER A 111 -18.06 -4.98 36.06
C SER A 111 -17.52 -4.59 34.69
N SER A 112 -16.28 -4.14 34.60
CA SER A 112 -15.62 -3.74 33.33
C SER A 112 -15.32 -4.89 32.39
N LEU A 113 -15.18 -6.12 32.91
CA LEU A 113 -14.86 -7.34 32.12
C LEU A 113 -16.03 -7.81 31.24
N ARG A 114 -17.22 -7.21 31.35
CA ARG A 114 -18.43 -7.54 30.55
C ARG A 114 -18.78 -9.04 30.49
N CYS A 115 -18.34 -9.80 31.47
CA CYS A 115 -18.56 -11.27 31.54
C CYS A 115 -19.85 -11.66 32.27
N GLY A 116 -20.73 -10.68 32.58
CA GLY A 116 -22.00 -10.88 33.28
C GLY A 116 -21.99 -10.48 34.74
N PHE A 117 -20.84 -10.03 35.26
CA PHE A 117 -20.70 -9.45 36.60
C PHE A 117 -21.04 -7.95 36.55
N GLY A 118 -22.31 -7.61 36.71
CA GLY A 118 -22.69 -6.21 36.94
C GLY A 118 -22.39 -5.75 38.38
N PRO A 119 -22.61 -4.45 38.71
CA PRO A 119 -22.29 -3.90 40.02
C PRO A 119 -22.85 -4.70 41.21
N ALA A 120 -24.11 -5.14 41.14
CA ALA A 120 -24.75 -5.90 42.19
C ALA A 120 -24.14 -7.30 42.43
N ALA A 121 -23.75 -8.01 41.35
CA ALA A 121 -23.09 -9.29 41.45
C ALA A 121 -21.67 -9.14 41.98
N SER A 122 -20.93 -8.12 41.51
CA SER A 122 -19.58 -7.81 41.95
C SER A 122 -19.52 -7.39 43.42
N GLU A 123 -20.49 -6.59 43.87
CA GLU A 123 -20.64 -6.23 45.28
C GLU A 123 -20.94 -7.42 46.18
N ALA A 124 -21.79 -8.34 45.73
CA ALA A 124 -22.10 -9.55 46.47
C ALA A 124 -20.88 -10.48 46.59
N VAL A 125 -20.06 -10.59 45.53
CA VAL A 125 -18.78 -11.31 45.57
C VAL A 125 -17.85 -10.69 46.62
N TRP A 126 -17.70 -9.37 46.62
CA TRP A 126 -16.87 -8.69 47.62
C TRP A 126 -17.41 -8.88 49.02
N LYS A 127 -18.72 -8.77 49.26
CA LYS A 127 -19.34 -9.02 50.58
C LYS A 127 -19.11 -10.44 51.08
N THR A 128 -19.02 -11.42 50.16
CA THR A 128 -18.82 -12.82 50.54
C THR A 128 -17.36 -13.14 50.85
N PHE A 129 -16.41 -12.58 50.10
CA PHE A 129 -15.01 -12.99 50.14
C PHE A 129 -14.04 -11.89 50.63
N GLY A 130 -14.48 -10.62 50.68
CA GLY A 130 -13.66 -9.49 51.08
C GLY A 130 -12.34 -9.40 50.34
N ASP A 131 -11.24 -9.19 51.06
CA ASP A 131 -9.89 -9.07 50.49
C ASP A 131 -9.40 -10.36 49.80
N MET A 132 -9.97 -11.53 50.12
CA MET A 132 -9.66 -12.79 49.44
C MET A 132 -10.20 -12.87 48.03
N THR A 133 -11.05 -11.92 47.61
CA THR A 133 -11.68 -11.94 46.25
C THR A 133 -10.60 -12.02 45.17
N TRP A 134 -9.53 -11.26 45.25
CA TRP A 134 -8.47 -11.25 44.26
C TRP A 134 -7.72 -12.60 44.18
N ASP A 135 -7.44 -13.22 45.30
CA ASP A 135 -6.75 -14.52 45.34
C ASP A 135 -7.67 -15.62 44.78
N ILE A 136 -9.02 -15.51 45.01
CA ILE A 136 -10.00 -16.40 44.44
C ILE A 136 -10.12 -16.22 42.95
N LEU A 137 -10.11 -14.97 42.44
CA LEU A 137 -10.13 -14.68 41.01
C LEU A 137 -8.92 -15.27 40.28
N ASP A 138 -7.76 -15.22 40.91
CA ASP A 138 -6.50 -15.70 40.32
C ASP A 138 -6.32 -17.22 40.42
N THR A 139 -6.81 -17.85 41.50
CA THR A 139 -6.53 -19.27 41.78
C THR A 139 -7.71 -20.20 41.70
N GLN A 140 -8.89 -19.78 42.16
CA GLN A 140 -10.07 -20.64 42.35
C GLN A 140 -11.39 -19.92 42.00
N PRO A 141 -11.55 -19.36 40.78
CA PRO A 141 -12.75 -18.60 40.42
C PRO A 141 -14.05 -19.39 40.49
N GLU A 142 -13.99 -20.71 40.56
CA GLU A 142 -15.17 -21.58 40.76
C GLU A 142 -15.88 -21.35 42.10
N ARG A 143 -15.16 -20.84 43.09
CA ARG A 143 -15.76 -20.53 44.42
C ARG A 143 -16.77 -19.40 44.36
N LEU A 144 -16.81 -18.65 43.26
CA LEU A 144 -17.81 -17.61 43.03
C LEU A 144 -19.18 -18.17 42.68
N ILE A 145 -19.27 -19.46 42.23
CA ILE A 145 -20.53 -20.09 41.85
C ILE A 145 -21.44 -20.14 43.08
N GLY A 146 -22.72 -19.75 42.90
CA GLY A 146 -23.72 -19.79 43.96
C GLY A 146 -23.78 -18.55 44.84
N VAL A 147 -22.86 -17.56 44.71
CA VAL A 147 -22.95 -16.31 45.43
C VAL A 147 -24.26 -15.60 45.07
N LYS A 148 -25.09 -15.30 46.11
CA LYS A 148 -26.42 -14.69 45.93
C LYS A 148 -26.31 -13.15 45.77
N TYR A 149 -26.99 -12.62 44.76
CA TYR A 149 -27.16 -11.18 44.57
C TYR A 149 -28.61 -10.85 44.20
N GLY A 150 -29.32 -10.20 45.11
CA GLY A 150 -30.78 -10.06 45.00
C GLY A 150 -31.49 -11.43 44.88
N ARG A 151 -32.33 -11.58 43.90
CA ARG A 151 -33.06 -12.85 43.61
C ARG A 151 -32.27 -13.84 42.70
N ARG A 152 -31.02 -13.50 42.33
CA ARG A 152 -30.18 -14.27 41.38
C ARG A 152 -28.94 -14.83 42.11
N THR A 153 -28.29 -15.79 41.43
CA THR A 153 -27.01 -16.33 41.89
C THR A 153 -25.97 -16.26 40.76
N VAL A 154 -24.71 -16.17 41.12
CA VAL A 154 -23.59 -16.29 40.18
C VAL A 154 -23.60 -17.68 39.58
N SER A 155 -23.81 -17.76 38.27
CA SER A 155 -23.94 -19.03 37.56
C SER A 155 -22.59 -19.55 37.06
N LYS A 156 -22.48 -20.86 36.86
CA LYS A 156 -21.32 -21.52 36.24
C LYS A 156 -20.96 -20.88 34.89
N LYS A 157 -21.96 -20.45 34.10
CA LYS A 157 -21.76 -19.76 32.81
C LYS A 157 -21.07 -18.40 32.98
N MET A 158 -21.42 -17.62 34.01
CA MET A 158 -20.76 -16.34 34.32
C MET A 158 -19.30 -16.56 34.72
N VAL A 159 -19.04 -17.56 35.59
CA VAL A 159 -17.68 -17.85 36.03
C VAL A 159 -16.80 -18.37 34.88
N ASN A 160 -17.35 -19.18 33.98
CA ASN A 160 -16.62 -19.62 32.78
C ASN A 160 -16.25 -18.43 31.88
N ARG A 161 -17.16 -17.47 31.64
CA ARG A 161 -16.85 -16.24 30.89
C ARG A 161 -15.82 -15.38 31.61
N LEU A 162 -15.91 -15.28 32.93
CA LEU A 162 -14.93 -14.58 33.76
C LEU A 162 -13.54 -15.21 33.63
N LYS A 163 -13.41 -16.52 33.68
CA LYS A 163 -12.14 -17.23 33.49
C LYS A 163 -11.50 -16.91 32.15
N VAL A 164 -12.29 -16.93 31.06
CA VAL A 164 -11.79 -16.57 29.73
C VAL A 164 -11.30 -15.13 29.73
N ALA A 165 -12.11 -14.19 30.21
CA ALA A 165 -11.72 -12.77 30.25
C ALA A 165 -10.47 -12.52 31.11
N LEU A 166 -10.33 -13.20 32.25
CA LEU A 166 -9.16 -13.10 33.11
C LEU A 166 -7.91 -13.69 32.43
N SER A 167 -8.06 -14.84 31.75
CA SER A 167 -6.93 -15.48 31.04
C SER A 167 -6.45 -14.64 29.85
N GLU A 168 -7.38 -14.08 29.06
CA GLU A 168 -7.06 -13.18 27.94
C GLU A 168 -6.32 -11.93 28.44
N THR A 169 -6.83 -11.29 29.48
CA THR A 169 -6.18 -10.10 30.09
C THR A 169 -4.80 -10.40 30.65
N LYS A 170 -4.59 -11.63 31.20
CA LYS A 170 -3.29 -12.06 31.71
C LYS A 170 -2.31 -12.31 30.58
N LYS A 171 -2.73 -13.02 29.53
CA LYS A 171 -1.93 -13.26 28.33
C LYS A 171 -1.51 -11.94 27.64
N GLU A 172 -2.47 -11.03 27.44
CA GLU A 172 -2.20 -9.71 26.84
C GLU A 172 -1.15 -8.90 27.62
N ARG A 173 -1.25 -8.90 28.96
CA ARG A 173 -0.27 -8.25 29.84
C ARG A 173 1.12 -8.88 29.76
N GLU A 174 1.20 -10.21 29.74
CA GLU A 174 2.48 -10.94 29.68
C GLU A 174 3.16 -10.74 28.32
N VAL A 175 2.41 -10.81 27.21
CA VAL A 175 2.91 -10.51 25.87
C VAL A 175 3.38 -9.06 25.76
N THR A 176 2.60 -8.11 26.30
CA THR A 176 2.99 -6.69 26.32
C THR A 176 4.27 -6.47 27.12
N ARG A 177 4.43 -7.17 28.25
CA ARG A 177 5.65 -7.09 29.07
C ARG A 177 6.87 -7.64 28.33
N LEU A 178 6.72 -8.75 27.62
CA LEU A 178 7.81 -9.37 26.86
C LEU A 178 8.24 -8.49 25.67
N LEU A 179 7.28 -7.86 25.01
CA LEU A 179 7.51 -7.01 23.84
C LEU A 179 7.78 -5.53 24.19
N ARG A 180 8.04 -5.23 25.48
CA ARG A 180 8.19 -3.87 26.03
C ARG A 180 9.24 -3.02 25.28
N ASN A 181 10.37 -3.63 24.92
CA ASN A 181 11.47 -2.94 24.26
C ASN A 181 11.26 -2.78 22.73
N ALA A 182 10.28 -3.48 22.15
CA ALA A 182 9.99 -3.41 20.72
C ALA A 182 9.06 -2.23 20.33
N ASN A 183 8.66 -1.36 21.27
CA ASN A 183 7.77 -0.21 21.07
C ASN A 183 6.50 -0.57 20.28
N LEU A 184 5.88 -1.71 20.60
CA LEU A 184 4.70 -2.19 19.89
C LEU A 184 3.42 -1.58 20.46
N SER A 185 2.54 -1.13 19.57
CA SER A 185 1.20 -0.69 19.95
C SER A 185 0.34 -1.87 20.44
N LEU A 186 -0.62 -1.61 21.32
CA LEU A 186 -1.56 -2.61 21.81
C LEU A 186 -2.28 -3.36 20.67
N ARG A 187 -2.58 -2.65 19.58
CA ARG A 187 -3.17 -3.23 18.36
C ARG A 187 -2.29 -4.33 17.76
N LYS A 188 -0.97 -4.14 17.74
CA LYS A 188 -0.05 -5.18 17.29
C LYS A 188 -0.03 -6.40 18.21
N VAL A 189 -0.07 -6.18 19.53
CA VAL A 189 -0.19 -7.27 20.50
C VAL A 189 -1.48 -8.08 20.25
N GLN A 190 -2.59 -7.41 20.06
CA GLN A 190 -3.87 -8.06 19.74
C GLN A 190 -3.84 -8.78 18.38
N THR A 191 -3.16 -8.20 17.38
CA THR A 191 -2.95 -8.86 16.08
C THR A 191 -2.14 -10.15 16.26
N LEU A 192 -1.11 -10.12 17.10
CA LEU A 192 -0.29 -11.30 17.39
C LEU A 192 -1.09 -12.39 18.12
N LEU A 193 -1.87 -12.01 19.13
CA LEU A 193 -2.75 -12.96 19.86
C LEU A 193 -3.83 -13.58 18.95
N LYS A 194 -4.36 -12.80 18.00
CA LYS A 194 -5.33 -13.30 17.01
C LYS A 194 -4.73 -14.23 15.96
N ALA A 195 -3.44 -14.04 15.64
CA ALA A 195 -2.74 -14.87 14.67
C ALA A 195 -2.46 -16.30 15.18
N PHE A 196 -2.38 -16.48 16.49
CA PHE A 196 -2.13 -17.76 17.14
C PHE A 196 -3.23 -18.07 18.19
N PRO A 197 -4.49 -18.29 17.78
CA PRO A 197 -5.62 -18.39 18.70
C PRO A 197 -5.54 -19.61 19.62
N ASP A 198 -4.97 -20.71 19.12
CA ASP A 198 -4.90 -22.00 19.80
C ASP A 198 -3.53 -22.29 20.42
N GLU A 199 -2.58 -21.35 20.33
CA GLU A 199 -1.21 -21.53 20.78
C GLU A 199 -0.86 -20.55 21.92
N ASP A 200 0.16 -20.89 22.69
CA ASP A 200 0.67 -19.98 23.70
C ASP A 200 1.70 -18.99 23.09
N VAL A 201 1.23 -17.79 22.83
CA VAL A 201 2.05 -16.71 22.25
C VAL A 201 3.25 -16.37 23.14
N VAL A 202 3.13 -16.55 24.46
CA VAL A 202 4.25 -16.31 25.40
C VAL A 202 5.36 -17.33 25.17
N GLU A 203 5.02 -18.60 24.97
CA GLU A 203 5.96 -19.67 24.65
C GLU A 203 6.60 -19.46 23.26
N ILE A 204 5.81 -19.05 22.27
CA ILE A 204 6.33 -18.68 20.94
C ILE A 204 7.37 -17.55 21.06
N LEU A 205 7.07 -16.50 21.83
CA LEU A 205 7.97 -15.36 22.03
C LEU A 205 9.25 -15.76 22.77
N LYS A 206 9.23 -16.76 23.64
CA LYS A 206 10.41 -17.22 24.39
C LYS A 206 11.27 -18.22 23.63
N HIS A 207 10.65 -19.13 22.88
CA HIS A 207 11.35 -20.30 22.34
C HIS A 207 11.39 -20.37 20.80
N ASP A 208 10.46 -19.70 20.12
CA ASP A 208 10.39 -19.66 18.65
C ASP A 208 10.06 -18.24 18.15
N THR A 209 10.80 -17.27 18.68
CA THR A 209 10.55 -15.83 18.48
C THR A 209 10.41 -15.43 17.01
N TYR A 210 11.21 -16.05 16.12
CA TYR A 210 11.19 -15.68 14.70
C TYR A 210 9.94 -16.14 13.94
N ARG A 211 9.14 -17.03 14.51
CA ARG A 211 7.82 -17.38 13.97
C ARG A 211 6.85 -16.19 13.94
N VAL A 212 7.07 -15.23 14.83
CA VAL A 212 6.31 -13.96 14.83
C VAL A 212 6.47 -13.18 13.51
N CYS A 213 7.55 -13.40 12.76
CA CYS A 213 7.74 -12.79 11.44
C CYS A 213 6.72 -13.27 10.37
N GLU A 214 5.99 -14.35 10.62
CA GLU A 214 4.92 -14.84 9.75
C GLU A 214 3.66 -13.95 9.88
N VAL A 215 3.53 -13.22 10.99
CA VAL A 215 2.38 -12.36 11.27
C VAL A 215 2.55 -11.02 10.59
N LYS A 216 1.53 -10.62 9.81
CA LYS A 216 1.53 -9.33 9.10
C LYS A 216 1.77 -8.15 10.07
N GLY A 217 2.74 -7.30 9.70
CA GLY A 217 3.12 -6.14 10.51
C GLY A 217 4.29 -6.38 11.45
N PHE A 218 4.84 -7.60 11.51
CA PHE A 218 6.04 -7.95 12.26
C PHE A 218 7.21 -8.22 11.32
N SER A 219 8.01 -7.19 11.07
CA SER A 219 9.20 -7.31 10.22
C SER A 219 10.35 -8.00 10.97
N PHE A 220 11.26 -8.63 10.22
CA PHE A 220 12.49 -9.19 10.79
C PHE A 220 13.24 -8.18 11.66
N ASP A 221 13.44 -6.95 11.21
CA ASP A 221 14.13 -5.89 11.96
C ASP A 221 13.57 -5.69 13.37
N MET A 222 12.24 -5.70 13.50
CA MET A 222 11.54 -5.51 14.76
C MET A 222 11.68 -6.73 15.67
N VAL A 223 11.45 -7.91 15.12
CA VAL A 223 11.52 -9.18 15.87
C VAL A 223 12.96 -9.48 16.26
N ASP A 224 13.92 -9.19 15.39
CA ASP A 224 15.35 -9.44 15.61
C ASP A 224 15.93 -8.59 16.75
N SER A 225 15.54 -7.31 16.84
CA SER A 225 15.94 -6.44 17.95
C SER A 225 15.53 -7.06 19.29
N PHE A 226 14.28 -7.50 19.38
CA PHE A 226 13.74 -8.13 20.57
C PHE A 226 14.38 -9.50 20.87
N ALA A 227 14.55 -10.36 19.86
CA ALA A 227 15.13 -11.69 20.03
C ALA A 227 16.59 -11.63 20.55
N LEU A 228 17.39 -10.70 20.02
CA LEU A 228 18.77 -10.49 20.44
C LEU A 228 18.86 -9.97 21.89
N GLU A 229 17.92 -9.12 22.31
CA GLU A 229 17.83 -8.69 23.70
C GLU A 229 17.47 -9.81 24.66
N GLN A 230 16.73 -10.82 24.18
CA GLN A 230 16.46 -12.05 24.95
C GLN A 230 17.61 -13.06 24.94
N GLY A 231 18.74 -12.74 24.30
CA GLY A 231 19.92 -13.59 24.25
C GLY A 231 19.89 -14.67 23.18
N VAL A 232 19.03 -14.57 22.18
CA VAL A 232 19.07 -15.48 21.04
C VAL A 232 20.41 -15.34 20.32
N ALA A 233 21.07 -16.46 20.02
CA ALA A 233 22.36 -16.47 19.39
C ALA A 233 22.33 -15.82 17.99
N ILE A 234 23.37 -15.06 17.66
CA ILE A 234 23.45 -14.33 16.36
C ILE A 234 23.44 -15.25 15.14
N ASP A 235 23.91 -16.48 15.29
CA ASP A 235 23.97 -17.53 14.27
C ASP A 235 22.83 -18.55 14.36
N ASN A 236 21.80 -18.27 15.17
CA ASN A 236 20.63 -19.12 15.33
C ASN A 236 20.02 -19.44 13.93
N PRO A 237 19.75 -20.71 13.62
CA PRO A 237 19.25 -21.11 12.30
C PRO A 237 17.91 -20.48 11.91
N ALA A 238 16.96 -20.30 12.85
CA ALA A 238 15.69 -19.64 12.61
C ALA A 238 15.89 -18.15 12.31
N ARG A 239 16.79 -17.49 13.05
CA ARG A 239 17.20 -16.10 12.78
C ARG A 239 17.74 -15.92 11.37
N LEU A 240 18.70 -16.78 10.97
CA LEU A 240 19.34 -16.70 9.66
C LEU A 240 18.36 -16.99 8.52
N ARG A 241 17.41 -17.91 8.74
CA ARG A 241 16.33 -18.19 7.79
C ARG A 241 15.45 -16.96 7.56
N GLU A 242 15.00 -16.29 8.62
CA GLU A 242 14.17 -15.11 8.52
C GLU A 242 14.94 -13.89 8.00
N ALA A 243 16.23 -13.73 8.35
CA ALA A 243 17.10 -12.73 7.76
C ALA A 243 17.22 -12.89 6.24
N LEU A 244 17.36 -14.14 5.77
CA LEU A 244 17.41 -14.46 4.34
C LEU A 244 16.08 -14.12 3.65
N ARG A 245 14.94 -14.55 4.22
CA ARG A 245 13.60 -14.22 3.69
C ARG A 245 13.41 -12.71 3.59
N TYR A 246 13.71 -12.00 4.67
CA TYR A 246 13.59 -10.55 4.72
C TYR A 246 14.51 -9.82 3.73
N THR A 247 15.73 -10.34 3.51
CA THR A 247 16.65 -9.80 2.51
C THR A 247 16.06 -9.90 1.10
N LEU A 248 15.45 -11.03 0.76
CA LEU A 248 14.76 -11.22 -0.52
C LEU A 248 13.50 -10.36 -0.62
N ASP A 249 12.79 -10.11 0.50
CA ASP A 249 11.62 -9.22 0.54
C ASP A 249 12.02 -7.75 0.36
N LEU A 250 13.15 -7.33 0.93
CA LEU A 250 13.72 -6.00 0.68
C LEU A 250 14.11 -5.82 -0.79
N ALA A 251 14.73 -6.83 -1.40
CA ALA A 251 15.03 -6.81 -2.82
C ALA A 251 13.75 -6.68 -3.67
N ALA A 252 12.69 -7.40 -3.30
CA ALA A 252 11.40 -7.30 -3.99
C ALA A 252 10.73 -5.93 -3.78
N SER A 253 10.84 -5.34 -2.61
CA SER A 253 10.37 -3.97 -2.35
C SER A 253 11.11 -2.93 -3.21
N ALA A 254 12.33 -3.25 -3.67
CA ALA A 254 13.08 -2.47 -4.65
C ALA A 254 12.75 -2.85 -6.11
N GLY A 255 11.79 -3.76 -6.34
CA GLY A 255 11.33 -4.19 -7.65
C GLY A 255 11.99 -5.46 -8.22
N HIS A 256 12.96 -6.06 -7.51
CA HIS A 256 13.69 -7.25 -7.98
C HIS A 256 12.85 -8.53 -7.75
N MET A 257 12.86 -9.44 -8.72
CA MET A 257 12.30 -10.79 -8.55
C MET A 257 13.30 -11.76 -7.92
N CYS A 258 14.57 -11.54 -8.18
CA CYS A 258 15.68 -12.39 -7.75
C CYS A 258 16.88 -11.54 -7.36
N VAL A 259 17.91 -12.20 -6.82
CA VAL A 259 19.17 -11.55 -6.43
C VAL A 259 20.34 -12.40 -6.97
N PRO A 260 21.42 -11.80 -7.51
CA PRO A 260 22.62 -12.55 -7.90
C PRO A 260 23.20 -13.35 -6.74
N VAL A 261 23.63 -14.58 -7.01
CA VAL A 261 24.29 -15.45 -6.01
C VAL A 261 25.49 -14.74 -5.37
N SER A 262 26.20 -13.94 -6.14
CA SER A 262 27.38 -13.19 -5.67
C SER A 262 27.04 -12.06 -4.69
N GLU A 263 25.85 -11.49 -4.77
CA GLU A 263 25.45 -10.31 -3.97
C GLU A 263 24.67 -10.69 -2.70
N LEU A 264 23.90 -11.79 -2.74
CA LEU A 264 23.00 -12.16 -1.66
C LEU A 264 23.70 -12.35 -0.30
N PRO A 265 24.91 -12.98 -0.20
CA PRO A 265 25.58 -13.13 1.09
C PRO A 265 25.92 -11.81 1.77
N SER A 266 26.42 -10.83 1.01
CA SER A 266 26.77 -9.50 1.55
C SER A 266 25.52 -8.69 1.92
N LEU A 267 24.43 -8.79 1.15
CA LEU A 267 23.14 -8.16 1.46
C LEU A 267 22.55 -8.75 2.74
N MET A 268 22.53 -10.06 2.86
CA MET A 268 22.04 -10.77 4.04
C MET A 268 22.87 -10.44 5.27
N ALA A 269 24.21 -10.38 5.16
CA ALA A 269 25.07 -10.01 6.27
C ALA A 269 24.77 -8.58 6.77
N ARG A 270 24.52 -7.62 5.88
CA ARG A 270 24.12 -6.26 6.26
C ARG A 270 22.79 -6.25 7.01
N VAL A 271 21.79 -6.99 6.55
CA VAL A 271 20.49 -7.11 7.21
C VAL A 271 20.65 -7.73 8.59
N ALA A 272 21.32 -8.88 8.66
CA ALA A 272 21.44 -9.62 9.91
C ALA A 272 22.34 -8.93 10.95
N ASN A 273 23.25 -8.05 10.55
CA ASN A 273 24.11 -7.30 11.45
C ASN A 273 23.55 -5.95 11.90
N LYS A 274 22.39 -5.53 11.37
CA LYS A 274 21.82 -4.21 11.65
C LYS A 274 21.59 -3.96 13.14
N ASN A 275 21.09 -4.97 13.85
CA ASN A 275 20.76 -4.88 15.28
C ASN A 275 21.87 -5.46 16.20
N VAL A 276 22.98 -5.96 15.64
CA VAL A 276 24.06 -6.60 16.41
C VAL A 276 25.03 -5.55 16.92
N ARG A 277 25.25 -5.52 18.26
CA ARG A 277 26.15 -4.57 18.93
C ARG A 277 27.58 -5.10 19.10
N SER A 278 27.82 -6.40 18.86
CA SER A 278 29.10 -7.08 18.99
C SER A 278 29.66 -7.48 17.64
N LYS A 279 30.61 -8.41 17.59
CA LYS A 279 31.13 -8.99 16.33
C LYS A 279 29.97 -9.68 15.57
N GLY A 280 29.61 -9.13 14.41
CA GLY A 280 28.52 -9.64 13.61
C GLY A 280 28.83 -10.96 12.87
N ILE A 281 27.84 -11.50 12.20
CA ILE A 281 27.99 -12.66 11.34
C ILE A 281 28.72 -12.30 10.03
N THR A 282 29.50 -13.25 9.52
CA THR A 282 30.27 -13.11 8.29
C THR A 282 29.46 -13.57 7.06
N GLU A 283 29.90 -13.19 5.87
CA GLU A 283 29.33 -13.67 4.61
C GLU A 283 29.40 -15.21 4.47
N GLU A 284 30.41 -15.85 5.06
CA GLU A 284 30.52 -17.32 5.05
C GLU A 284 29.38 -18.00 5.84
N VAL A 285 28.98 -17.43 6.97
CA VAL A 285 27.79 -17.91 7.71
C VAL A 285 26.54 -17.72 6.87
N CYS A 286 26.42 -16.58 6.19
CA CYS A 286 25.30 -16.31 5.29
C CYS A 286 25.26 -17.28 4.10
N LYS A 287 26.40 -17.62 3.48
CA LYS A 287 26.47 -18.63 2.41
C LYS A 287 25.97 -20.00 2.87
N LYS A 288 26.35 -20.42 4.09
CA LYS A 288 25.83 -21.68 4.67
C LYS A 288 24.32 -21.66 4.85
N ALA A 289 23.78 -20.54 5.36
CA ALA A 289 22.35 -20.37 5.54
C ALA A 289 21.59 -20.36 4.20
N ILE A 290 22.13 -19.72 3.16
CA ILE A 290 21.57 -19.71 1.80
C ILE A 290 21.56 -21.13 1.24
N ASN A 291 22.66 -21.88 1.34
CA ASN A 291 22.72 -23.27 0.88
C ASN A 291 21.69 -24.16 1.60
N SER A 292 21.53 -23.98 2.92
CA SER A 292 20.48 -24.65 3.70
C SER A 292 19.08 -24.28 3.20
N GLY A 293 18.84 -23.01 2.86
CA GLY A 293 17.57 -22.55 2.26
C GLY A 293 17.28 -23.20 0.90
N CYS A 294 18.30 -23.37 0.07
CA CYS A 294 18.18 -24.11 -1.20
C CYS A 294 17.79 -25.58 -0.96
N GLN A 295 18.43 -26.25 0.01
CA GLN A 295 18.12 -27.65 0.35
C GLN A 295 16.68 -27.82 0.85
N ARG A 296 16.18 -26.90 1.68
CA ARG A 296 14.78 -26.89 2.14
C ARG A 296 13.77 -26.45 1.08
N LYS A 297 14.23 -26.00 -0.08
CA LYS A 297 13.41 -25.44 -1.15
C LYS A 297 12.73 -24.10 -0.81
N ASP A 298 13.14 -23.42 0.24
CA ASP A 298 12.71 -22.04 0.58
C ASP A 298 13.19 -21.07 -0.50
N ILE A 299 14.31 -21.40 -1.15
CA ILE A 299 14.95 -20.64 -2.23
C ILE A 299 15.09 -21.54 -3.45
N ARG A 300 14.99 -20.93 -4.62
CA ARG A 300 15.24 -21.54 -5.92
C ARG A 300 16.40 -20.84 -6.61
N MET A 301 17.32 -21.64 -7.14
CA MET A 301 18.42 -21.16 -7.97
C MET A 301 18.07 -21.34 -9.44
N ALA A 302 18.26 -20.29 -10.23
CA ALA A 302 18.11 -20.30 -11.68
C ALA A 302 19.32 -19.61 -12.31
N GLY A 303 20.24 -20.40 -12.86
CA GLY A 303 21.53 -19.89 -13.31
C GLY A 303 22.28 -19.16 -12.18
N PRO A 304 22.73 -17.93 -12.40
CA PRO A 304 23.44 -17.14 -11.39
C PRO A 304 22.50 -16.39 -10.41
N MET A 305 21.19 -16.65 -10.44
CA MET A 305 20.19 -15.91 -9.70
C MET A 305 19.51 -16.78 -8.65
N LEU A 306 19.18 -16.15 -7.50
CA LEU A 306 18.46 -16.76 -6.38
C LEU A 306 17.11 -16.07 -6.17
N TYR A 307 16.07 -16.86 -6.00
CA TYR A 307 14.69 -16.45 -5.79
C TYR A 307 14.16 -16.97 -4.46
N SER A 308 13.19 -16.29 -3.85
CA SER A 308 12.27 -16.99 -2.96
C SER A 308 11.42 -17.98 -3.78
N ALA A 309 11.01 -19.10 -3.18
CA ALA A 309 10.24 -20.12 -3.89
C ALA A 309 8.97 -19.56 -4.54
N SER A 310 8.27 -18.66 -3.85
CA SER A 310 7.04 -18.04 -4.37
C SER A 310 7.28 -17.13 -5.58
N ARG A 311 8.35 -16.31 -5.57
CA ARG A 311 8.67 -15.43 -6.71
C ARG A 311 9.18 -16.20 -7.91
N PHE A 312 9.93 -17.28 -7.68
CA PHE A 312 10.29 -18.20 -8.75
C PHE A 312 9.04 -18.75 -9.44
N GLU A 313 8.07 -19.25 -8.65
CA GLU A 313 6.84 -19.82 -9.20
C GLU A 313 6.03 -18.75 -9.96
N GLN A 314 5.95 -17.54 -9.43
CA GLN A 314 5.27 -16.43 -10.12
C GLN A 314 5.88 -16.16 -11.49
N GLU A 315 7.19 -15.95 -11.56
CA GLU A 315 7.84 -15.51 -12.79
C GLU A 315 7.96 -16.65 -13.82
N TYR A 316 8.36 -17.83 -13.37
CA TYR A 316 8.40 -19.02 -14.22
C TYR A 316 6.99 -19.45 -14.66
N GLY A 317 6.00 -19.31 -13.78
CA GLY A 317 4.61 -19.59 -14.09
C GLY A 317 4.04 -18.65 -15.17
N ILE A 318 4.42 -17.37 -15.18
CA ILE A 318 4.05 -16.43 -16.27
C ILE A 318 4.49 -16.99 -17.62
N SER A 319 5.75 -17.42 -17.76
CA SER A 319 6.27 -17.97 -19.04
C SER A 319 5.49 -19.21 -19.47
N ARG A 320 5.18 -20.12 -18.55
CA ARG A 320 4.37 -21.31 -18.82
C ARG A 320 2.93 -20.98 -19.26
N HIS A 321 2.30 -20.00 -18.60
CA HIS A 321 0.95 -19.58 -18.97
C HIS A 321 0.92 -18.90 -20.33
N ILE A 322 1.87 -18.04 -20.66
CA ILE A 322 2.00 -17.47 -22.01
C ILE A 322 2.18 -18.57 -23.05
N LYS A 323 3.07 -19.55 -22.80
CA LYS A 323 3.26 -20.72 -23.68
C LYS A 323 1.95 -21.50 -23.88
N ARG A 324 1.20 -21.74 -22.80
CA ARG A 324 -0.10 -22.43 -22.85
C ARG A 324 -1.09 -21.69 -23.75
N LEU A 325 -1.17 -20.37 -23.64
CA LEU A 325 -2.05 -19.54 -24.44
C LEU A 325 -1.63 -19.55 -25.92
N MET A 326 -0.35 -19.42 -26.21
CA MET A 326 0.17 -19.35 -27.58
C MET A 326 -0.02 -20.66 -28.37
N ARG A 327 -0.14 -21.81 -27.71
CA ARG A 327 -0.36 -23.12 -28.36
C ARG A 327 -1.79 -23.41 -28.78
N SER A 328 -2.75 -22.64 -28.37
CA SER A 328 -4.16 -23.03 -28.44
C SER A 328 -5.00 -22.27 -29.47
N HIS A 329 -4.38 -21.46 -30.32
CA HIS A 329 -5.10 -20.55 -31.22
C HIS A 329 -5.12 -21.00 -32.68
N LYS A 330 -6.24 -20.75 -33.36
CA LYS A 330 -6.35 -20.82 -34.81
C LYS A 330 -6.39 -19.40 -35.37
N PRO A 331 -5.42 -18.99 -36.20
CA PRO A 331 -5.40 -17.66 -36.80
C PRO A 331 -6.66 -17.38 -37.60
N ILE A 332 -7.17 -16.17 -37.56
CA ILE A 332 -8.25 -15.67 -38.37
C ILE A 332 -7.67 -15.16 -39.70
N SER A 333 -8.36 -15.41 -40.82
CA SER A 333 -7.86 -14.95 -42.12
C SER A 333 -7.82 -13.43 -42.23
N THR A 334 -6.77 -12.90 -42.82
CA THR A 334 -6.53 -11.47 -42.99
C THR A 334 -7.66 -10.79 -43.75
N GLU A 335 -8.27 -11.50 -44.71
CA GLU A 335 -9.38 -10.98 -45.54
C GLU A 335 -10.61 -10.72 -44.67
N ARG A 336 -10.96 -11.60 -43.74
CA ARG A 336 -12.08 -11.39 -42.80
C ARG A 336 -11.83 -10.20 -41.89
N ILE A 337 -10.60 -10.09 -41.38
CA ILE A 337 -10.21 -8.98 -40.49
C ILE A 337 -10.27 -7.66 -41.26
N ASN A 338 -9.73 -7.60 -42.48
CA ASN A 338 -9.72 -6.39 -43.30
C ASN A 338 -11.12 -5.94 -43.71
N ARG A 339 -12.04 -6.89 -43.95
CA ARG A 339 -13.44 -6.57 -44.25
C ARG A 339 -14.10 -5.88 -43.06
N ALA A 340 -13.99 -6.47 -41.87
CA ALA A 340 -14.53 -5.88 -40.64
C ALA A 340 -13.83 -4.55 -40.24
N LEU A 341 -12.54 -4.40 -40.56
CA LEU A 341 -11.84 -3.12 -40.36
C LEU A 341 -12.34 -2.03 -41.32
N LYS A 342 -12.69 -2.40 -42.56
CA LYS A 342 -13.25 -1.47 -43.51
C LYS A 342 -14.63 -1.00 -43.03
N GLU A 343 -15.49 -1.92 -42.64
CA GLU A 343 -16.81 -1.62 -42.07
C GLU A 343 -16.67 -0.70 -40.83
N TYR A 344 -15.73 -0.99 -39.90
CA TYR A 344 -15.46 -0.16 -38.74
C TYR A 344 -15.08 1.28 -39.10
N GLN A 345 -14.23 1.47 -40.12
CA GLN A 345 -13.80 2.79 -40.57
C GLN A 345 -14.97 3.58 -41.24
N GLU A 346 -15.81 2.90 -42.01
CA GLU A 346 -16.99 3.48 -42.64
C GLU A 346 -18.05 3.87 -41.60
N ASP A 347 -18.37 2.98 -40.65
CA ASP A 347 -19.39 3.23 -39.62
C ASP A 347 -19.02 4.36 -38.64
N ASN A 348 -17.73 4.59 -38.42
CA ASN A 348 -17.25 5.60 -37.48
C ASN A 348 -16.67 6.86 -38.14
N ASP A 349 -16.72 6.95 -39.47
CA ASP A 349 -16.14 8.06 -40.25
C ASP A 349 -14.67 8.35 -39.87
N ILE A 350 -13.85 7.30 -39.78
CA ILE A 350 -12.43 7.41 -39.40
C ILE A 350 -11.54 6.64 -40.38
N THR A 351 -10.27 7.07 -40.44
CA THR A 351 -9.23 6.33 -41.18
C THR A 351 -8.17 5.91 -40.24
N LEU A 352 -7.96 4.59 -40.08
CA LEU A 352 -6.87 4.04 -39.27
C LEU A 352 -5.55 4.11 -40.02
N ALA A 353 -4.47 4.47 -39.31
CA ALA A 353 -3.12 4.36 -39.87
C ALA A 353 -2.69 2.90 -40.05
N GLU A 354 -1.70 2.68 -40.90
CA GLU A 354 -1.21 1.34 -41.22
C GLU A 354 -0.78 0.57 -39.94
N LYS A 355 -0.07 1.23 -39.02
CA LYS A 355 0.32 0.61 -37.74
C LYS A 355 -0.88 0.30 -36.81
N GLN A 356 -1.96 1.05 -36.89
CA GLN A 356 -3.19 0.75 -36.15
C GLN A 356 -3.92 -0.45 -36.77
N LYS A 357 -3.98 -0.55 -38.11
CA LYS A 357 -4.52 -1.72 -38.80
C LYS A 357 -3.69 -2.97 -38.52
N GLU A 358 -2.34 -2.86 -38.60
CA GLU A 358 -1.40 -3.93 -38.25
C GLU A 358 -1.63 -4.42 -36.82
N ALA A 359 -1.85 -3.50 -35.85
CA ALA A 359 -2.14 -3.88 -34.48
C ALA A 359 -3.41 -4.72 -34.33
N VAL A 360 -4.49 -4.32 -35.02
CA VAL A 360 -5.73 -5.11 -35.02
C VAL A 360 -5.52 -6.47 -35.68
N ILE A 361 -4.86 -6.53 -36.83
CA ILE A 361 -4.58 -7.80 -37.53
C ILE A 361 -3.77 -8.74 -36.63
N ASN A 362 -2.73 -8.24 -35.97
CA ASN A 362 -1.89 -9.01 -35.04
C ASN A 362 -2.68 -9.60 -33.89
N CYS A 363 -3.69 -8.89 -33.36
CA CYS A 363 -4.55 -9.39 -32.29
C CYS A 363 -5.37 -10.62 -32.68
N PHE A 364 -5.71 -10.78 -33.97
CA PHE A 364 -6.50 -11.91 -34.45
C PHE A 364 -5.67 -13.02 -35.11
N GLN A 365 -4.46 -12.71 -35.51
CA GLN A 365 -3.52 -13.70 -36.03
C GLN A 365 -2.76 -14.43 -34.93
N ASN A 366 -2.65 -13.80 -33.74
CA ASN A 366 -1.89 -14.34 -32.61
C ASN A 366 -2.77 -14.45 -31.37
N PRO A 367 -2.62 -15.52 -30.58
CA PRO A 367 -3.40 -15.69 -29.33
C PRO A 367 -3.00 -14.71 -28.22
N VAL A 368 -1.73 -14.27 -28.22
CA VAL A 368 -1.21 -13.25 -27.31
C VAL A 368 -0.51 -12.20 -28.15
N SER A 369 -0.85 -10.93 -27.92
CA SER A 369 -0.27 -9.80 -28.63
C SER A 369 -0.06 -8.60 -27.73
N ILE A 370 0.86 -7.72 -28.10
CA ILE A 370 1.17 -6.49 -27.38
C ILE A 370 0.96 -5.28 -28.29
N ILE A 371 0.19 -4.31 -27.80
CA ILE A 371 0.04 -2.99 -28.40
C ILE A 371 0.75 -1.98 -27.52
N THR A 372 1.79 -1.34 -28.04
CA THR A 372 2.56 -0.34 -27.29
C THR A 372 2.56 0.98 -28.02
N GLY A 373 2.69 2.08 -27.28
CA GLY A 373 2.80 3.41 -27.84
C GLY A 373 2.66 4.48 -26.77
N GLY A 374 3.18 5.65 -27.06
CA GLY A 374 3.08 6.81 -26.17
C GLY A 374 1.64 7.34 -26.05
N PRO A 375 1.44 8.42 -25.29
CA PRO A 375 0.15 9.07 -25.18
C PRO A 375 -0.28 9.66 -26.53
N GLY A 376 -1.56 9.56 -26.84
CA GLY A 376 -2.12 10.12 -28.08
C GLY A 376 -1.84 9.34 -29.36
N THR A 377 -1.22 8.16 -29.31
CA THR A 377 -0.97 7.30 -30.48
C THR A 377 -2.19 6.49 -30.92
N GLY A 378 -3.32 6.63 -30.22
CA GLY A 378 -4.57 5.96 -30.60
C GLY A 378 -4.74 4.55 -30.07
N LYS A 379 -4.06 4.18 -28.95
CA LYS A 379 -4.28 2.87 -28.29
C LYS A 379 -5.75 2.57 -28.06
N THR A 380 -6.51 3.53 -27.54
CA THR A 380 -7.95 3.40 -27.32
C THR A 380 -8.74 3.18 -28.63
N THR A 381 -8.35 3.89 -29.71
CA THR A 381 -8.98 3.71 -31.02
C THR A 381 -8.75 2.30 -31.55
N VAL A 382 -7.52 1.78 -31.37
CA VAL A 382 -7.20 0.39 -31.74
C VAL A 382 -7.99 -0.59 -30.89
N THR A 383 -8.12 -0.35 -29.57
CA THR A 383 -8.94 -1.18 -28.67
C THR A 383 -10.41 -1.24 -29.16
N LYS A 384 -10.99 -0.09 -29.52
CA LYS A 384 -12.36 -0.05 -30.11
C LYS A 384 -12.45 -0.85 -31.41
N ALA A 385 -11.47 -0.69 -32.30
CA ALA A 385 -11.41 -1.45 -33.54
C ALA A 385 -11.30 -2.96 -33.30
N VAL A 386 -10.47 -3.40 -32.32
CA VAL A 386 -10.38 -4.80 -31.92
C VAL A 386 -11.73 -5.34 -31.43
N LEU A 387 -12.44 -4.59 -30.57
CA LEU A 387 -13.76 -4.99 -30.08
C LEU A 387 -14.80 -5.08 -31.22
N TYR A 388 -14.83 -4.10 -32.12
CA TYR A 388 -15.71 -4.11 -33.28
C TYR A 388 -15.44 -5.32 -34.19
N VAL A 389 -14.18 -5.52 -34.56
CA VAL A 389 -13.77 -6.65 -35.42
C VAL A 389 -14.08 -7.99 -34.76
N HIS A 390 -13.87 -8.09 -33.43
CA HIS A 390 -14.23 -9.30 -32.72
C HIS A 390 -15.72 -9.60 -32.78
N LYS A 391 -16.57 -8.58 -32.58
CA LYS A 391 -18.03 -8.70 -32.71
C LYS A 391 -18.44 -9.06 -34.14
N ALA A 392 -17.83 -8.46 -35.14
CA ALA A 392 -18.10 -8.74 -36.56
C ALA A 392 -17.70 -10.17 -36.98
N ILE A 393 -16.62 -10.72 -36.39
CA ILE A 393 -16.15 -12.07 -36.73
C ILE A 393 -16.95 -13.16 -36.00
N TYR A 394 -17.25 -12.98 -34.72
CA TYR A 394 -17.88 -14.04 -33.90
C TYR A 394 -19.39 -13.91 -33.74
N GLY A 395 -19.98 -12.76 -34.14
CA GLY A 395 -21.37 -12.40 -33.89
C GLY A 395 -21.58 -11.84 -32.47
N GLU A 396 -22.69 -11.15 -32.28
CA GLU A 396 -23.00 -10.44 -31.03
C GLU A 396 -23.06 -11.39 -29.82
N ASP A 397 -23.78 -12.50 -29.99
CA ASP A 397 -23.99 -13.49 -28.89
C ASP A 397 -22.74 -14.26 -28.51
N ASN A 398 -21.75 -14.35 -29.40
CA ASN A 398 -20.51 -15.11 -29.15
C ASN A 398 -19.29 -14.20 -28.92
N SER A 399 -19.46 -12.87 -28.99
CA SER A 399 -18.40 -11.93 -28.65
C SER A 399 -18.44 -11.62 -27.16
N LEU A 400 -17.49 -12.19 -26.41
CA LEU A 400 -17.43 -12.11 -24.96
C LEU A 400 -16.14 -11.38 -24.52
N PRO A 401 -16.08 -10.05 -24.64
CA PRO A 401 -14.90 -9.29 -24.26
C PRO A 401 -14.79 -9.15 -22.73
N CYS A 402 -13.61 -9.35 -22.21
CA CYS A 402 -13.23 -9.07 -20.83
C CYS A 402 -12.18 -7.95 -20.80
N LEU A 403 -12.58 -6.77 -20.34
CA LEU A 403 -11.75 -5.58 -20.28
C LEU A 403 -11.20 -5.39 -18.89
N LEU A 404 -9.88 -5.29 -18.76
CA LEU A 404 -9.18 -5.25 -17.50
C LEU A 404 -8.18 -4.11 -17.43
N ALA A 405 -8.03 -3.52 -16.23
CA ALA A 405 -7.00 -2.52 -15.97
C ALA A 405 -6.44 -2.66 -14.54
N PRO A 406 -5.20 -2.19 -14.26
CA PRO A 406 -4.60 -2.28 -12.93
C PRO A 406 -5.30 -1.42 -11.86
N THR A 407 -5.94 -0.31 -12.27
CA THR A 407 -6.56 0.66 -11.35
C THR A 407 -8.02 0.90 -11.67
N GLY A 408 -8.82 1.27 -10.66
CA GLY A 408 -10.23 1.58 -10.83
C GLY A 408 -10.48 2.73 -11.81
N ARG A 409 -9.63 3.75 -11.82
CA ARG A 409 -9.72 4.87 -12.77
C ARG A 409 -9.47 4.45 -14.21
N ALA A 410 -8.44 3.63 -14.43
CA ALA A 410 -8.15 3.13 -15.76
C ALA A 410 -9.29 2.24 -16.28
N ALA A 411 -9.87 1.38 -15.42
CA ALA A 411 -11.02 0.55 -15.76
C ALA A 411 -12.25 1.41 -16.11
N ARG A 412 -12.61 2.38 -15.24
CA ARG A 412 -13.74 3.29 -15.53
C ARG A 412 -13.56 4.03 -16.85
N ARG A 413 -12.38 4.61 -17.06
CA ARG A 413 -12.06 5.29 -18.32
C ARG A 413 -12.16 4.36 -19.53
N MET A 414 -11.73 3.11 -19.39
CA MET A 414 -11.85 2.11 -20.44
C MET A 414 -13.34 1.83 -20.77
N THR A 415 -14.18 1.72 -19.73
CA THR A 415 -15.65 1.61 -19.91
C THR A 415 -16.23 2.81 -20.63
N GLU A 416 -15.93 4.04 -20.17
CA GLU A 416 -16.43 5.28 -20.80
C GLU A 416 -16.02 5.40 -22.27
N GLN A 417 -14.81 5.00 -22.59
CA GLN A 417 -14.27 5.11 -23.94
C GLN A 417 -14.75 4.01 -24.88
N THR A 418 -14.93 2.79 -24.41
CA THR A 418 -15.29 1.64 -25.26
C THR A 418 -16.78 1.34 -25.27
N GLY A 419 -17.53 1.80 -24.26
CA GLY A 419 -18.92 1.42 -24.02
C GLY A 419 -19.09 -0.01 -23.49
N VAL A 420 -17.99 -0.74 -23.24
CA VAL A 420 -17.98 -2.10 -22.67
C VAL A 420 -17.49 -2.02 -21.24
N GLU A 421 -18.18 -2.67 -20.32
CA GLU A 421 -17.81 -2.67 -18.90
C GLU A 421 -16.41 -3.25 -18.70
N ALA A 422 -15.55 -2.49 -17.99
CA ALA A 422 -14.21 -2.90 -17.63
C ALA A 422 -14.07 -2.97 -16.11
N SER A 423 -13.29 -3.92 -15.63
CA SER A 423 -13.02 -4.10 -14.21
C SER A 423 -11.55 -3.99 -13.86
N THR A 424 -11.24 -3.86 -12.56
CA THR A 424 -9.84 -3.95 -12.15
C THR A 424 -9.38 -5.39 -12.17
N ILE A 425 -8.10 -5.62 -12.53
CA ILE A 425 -7.50 -6.95 -12.51
C ILE A 425 -7.71 -7.60 -11.13
N HIS A 426 -7.43 -6.88 -10.04
CA HIS A 426 -7.61 -7.38 -8.67
C HIS A 426 -9.04 -7.84 -8.40
N SER A 427 -10.05 -7.07 -8.81
CA SER A 427 -11.46 -7.45 -8.65
C SER A 427 -11.81 -8.68 -9.47
N ALA A 428 -11.35 -8.74 -10.72
CA ALA A 428 -11.64 -9.86 -11.63
C ALA A 428 -11.06 -11.18 -11.13
N ILE A 429 -9.86 -11.16 -10.56
CA ILE A 429 -9.22 -12.37 -10.03
C ILE A 429 -9.56 -12.67 -8.56
N GLY A 430 -10.44 -11.88 -7.94
CA GLY A 430 -10.91 -12.10 -6.57
C GLY A 430 -9.93 -11.69 -5.46
N LEU A 431 -8.91 -10.91 -5.77
CA LEU A 431 -7.98 -10.37 -4.75
C LEU A 431 -8.65 -9.21 -4.00
N ARG A 432 -9.13 -9.47 -2.78
CA ARG A 432 -9.74 -8.48 -1.91
C ARG A 432 -8.78 -8.05 -0.80
N GLY A 433 -8.61 -6.75 -0.64
CA GLY A 433 -7.91 -6.13 0.49
C GLY A 433 -6.44 -6.52 0.64
N ASP A 434 -6.06 -6.78 1.86
CA ASP A 434 -4.68 -7.10 2.27
C ASP A 434 -4.27 -8.57 2.00
N ASP A 435 -5.11 -9.37 1.33
CA ASP A 435 -4.95 -10.81 1.11
C ASP A 435 -3.96 -11.14 -0.03
N CYS A 436 -2.88 -10.39 -0.15
CA CYS A 436 -1.79 -10.73 -1.06
C CYS A 436 -1.04 -12.03 -0.67
N VAL A 437 -1.54 -12.78 0.31
CA VAL A 437 -0.97 -14.05 0.75
C VAL A 437 -2.10 -15.09 0.89
N GLY A 438 -2.34 -15.83 -0.18
CA GLY A 438 -3.06 -17.09 -0.16
C GLY A 438 -4.60 -17.02 -0.17
N GLY A 439 -5.20 -17.57 -1.21
CA GLY A 439 -6.61 -17.87 -1.31
C GLY A 439 -7.46 -16.85 -2.06
N THR A 440 -7.83 -17.19 -3.26
CA THR A 440 -8.81 -16.44 -4.05
C THR A 440 -10.18 -17.05 -3.78
N ASP A 441 -11.13 -16.28 -3.25
CA ASP A 441 -12.53 -16.72 -3.06
C ASP A 441 -13.29 -16.99 -4.39
N CYS A 442 -12.64 -16.76 -5.54
CA CYS A 442 -13.17 -17.07 -6.85
C CYS A 442 -12.37 -18.22 -7.48
N ASP A 443 -12.76 -19.45 -7.22
CA ASP A 443 -12.04 -20.66 -7.65
C ASP A 443 -12.22 -21.06 -9.12
N GLY A 444 -12.70 -20.18 -10.00
CA GLY A 444 -12.96 -20.48 -11.40
C GLY A 444 -12.11 -19.69 -12.41
N PRO A 445 -12.07 -20.17 -13.66
CA PRO A 445 -11.50 -19.39 -14.76
C PRO A 445 -12.34 -18.14 -15.03
N LEU A 446 -11.68 -17.10 -15.54
CA LEU A 446 -12.36 -15.88 -15.98
C LEU A 446 -13.26 -16.18 -17.19
N PHE A 447 -14.38 -15.49 -17.25
CA PHE A 447 -15.30 -15.61 -18.37
C PHE A 447 -14.94 -14.63 -19.47
N GLY A 448 -14.77 -15.13 -20.70
CA GLY A 448 -14.44 -14.32 -21.87
C GLY A 448 -13.69 -15.12 -22.94
N ASN A 449 -13.72 -14.63 -24.15
CA ASN A 449 -12.97 -15.21 -25.29
C ASN A 449 -11.97 -14.24 -25.93
N ILE A 450 -12.03 -12.98 -25.53
CA ILE A 450 -10.99 -11.98 -25.75
C ILE A 450 -10.76 -11.18 -24.46
N PHE A 451 -9.50 -11.09 -24.03
CA PHE A 451 -9.05 -10.34 -22.85
C PHE A 451 -8.21 -9.16 -23.31
N ILE A 452 -8.61 -7.95 -22.97
CA ILE A 452 -7.84 -6.73 -23.26
C ILE A 452 -7.43 -6.12 -21.94
N ILE A 453 -6.11 -6.09 -21.68
CA ILE A 453 -5.52 -5.60 -20.46
C ILE A 453 -4.83 -4.27 -20.76
N ASP A 454 -5.39 -3.15 -20.29
CA ASP A 454 -4.81 -1.82 -20.49
C ASP A 454 -3.92 -1.40 -19.34
N GLU A 455 -3.08 -0.38 -19.56
CA GLU A 455 -2.08 0.16 -18.62
C GLU A 455 -1.15 -0.94 -18.03
N CYS A 456 -0.74 -1.91 -18.86
CA CYS A 456 0.07 -3.06 -18.44
C CYS A 456 1.44 -2.69 -17.87
N SER A 457 1.95 -1.48 -18.08
CA SER A 457 3.18 -0.99 -17.44
C SER A 457 3.11 -1.00 -15.91
N MET A 458 1.89 -0.93 -15.33
CA MET A 458 1.65 -0.95 -13.89
C MET A 458 1.53 -2.37 -13.31
N MET A 459 1.48 -3.41 -14.16
CA MET A 459 1.25 -4.80 -13.73
C MET A 459 2.57 -5.44 -13.29
N ASP A 460 2.66 -5.86 -12.03
CA ASP A 460 3.78 -6.62 -11.48
C ASP A 460 3.65 -8.13 -11.74
N SER A 461 4.70 -8.89 -11.39
CA SER A 461 4.73 -10.34 -11.63
C SER A 461 3.69 -11.11 -10.81
N PHE A 462 3.35 -10.66 -9.61
CA PHE A 462 2.32 -11.30 -8.79
C PHE A 462 0.94 -11.19 -9.44
N VAL A 463 0.56 -9.98 -9.85
CA VAL A 463 -0.72 -9.72 -10.50
C VAL A 463 -0.80 -10.43 -11.85
N ALA A 464 0.28 -10.39 -12.64
CA ALA A 464 0.35 -11.06 -13.95
C ALA A 464 0.20 -12.58 -13.83
N TYR A 465 0.90 -13.20 -12.87
CA TYR A 465 0.83 -14.64 -12.63
C TYR A 465 -0.60 -15.08 -12.28
N ASN A 466 -1.23 -14.43 -11.29
CA ASN A 466 -2.59 -14.75 -10.87
C ASN A 466 -3.63 -14.51 -11.97
N LEU A 467 -3.47 -13.46 -12.76
CA LEU A 467 -4.34 -13.19 -13.90
C LEU A 467 -4.22 -14.29 -14.96
N LEU A 468 -3.00 -14.56 -15.42
CA LEU A 468 -2.74 -15.52 -16.50
C LEU A 468 -3.14 -16.96 -16.12
N GLN A 469 -3.07 -17.32 -14.85
CA GLN A 469 -3.55 -18.60 -14.34
C GLN A 469 -5.06 -18.77 -14.56
N LYS A 470 -5.83 -17.69 -14.44
CA LYS A 470 -7.30 -17.70 -14.55
C LYS A 470 -7.82 -17.50 -15.98
N ILE A 471 -6.99 -17.07 -16.91
CA ILE A 471 -7.39 -16.94 -18.33
C ILE A 471 -7.53 -18.33 -18.95
N PRO A 472 -8.71 -18.69 -19.53
CA PRO A 472 -8.92 -19.97 -20.19
C PRO A 472 -7.99 -20.16 -21.38
N GLY A 473 -7.79 -21.42 -21.81
CA GLY A 473 -7.19 -21.71 -23.10
C GLY A 473 -8.12 -21.34 -24.28
N ARG A 474 -7.56 -21.20 -25.48
CA ARG A 474 -8.29 -20.84 -26.72
C ARG A 474 -8.95 -19.45 -26.66
N THR A 475 -8.34 -18.53 -25.95
CA THR A 475 -8.75 -17.13 -25.85
C THR A 475 -7.69 -16.23 -26.48
N GLN A 476 -8.10 -15.02 -26.86
CA GLN A 476 -7.20 -13.97 -27.32
C GLN A 476 -6.84 -13.08 -26.12
N VAL A 477 -5.57 -12.71 -25.99
CA VAL A 477 -5.07 -11.84 -24.91
C VAL A 477 -4.28 -10.70 -25.54
N VAL A 478 -4.74 -9.49 -25.30
CA VAL A 478 -4.13 -8.26 -25.81
C VAL A 478 -3.62 -7.43 -24.64
N PHE A 479 -2.31 -7.29 -24.55
CA PHE A 479 -1.67 -6.42 -23.59
C PHE A 479 -1.49 -5.02 -24.20
N VAL A 480 -2.04 -4.00 -23.55
CA VAL A 480 -1.93 -2.60 -24.00
C VAL A 480 -1.17 -1.81 -22.96
N GLY A 481 -0.15 -1.04 -23.37
CA GLY A 481 0.62 -0.25 -22.41
C GLY A 481 1.73 0.58 -23.04
N ASP A 482 2.42 1.30 -22.19
CA ASP A 482 3.54 2.16 -22.56
C ASP A 482 4.76 1.82 -21.69
N PRO A 483 5.77 1.13 -22.23
CA PRO A 483 6.95 0.68 -21.46
C PRO A 483 7.83 1.83 -20.97
N GLU A 484 7.67 3.05 -21.51
CA GLU A 484 8.43 4.22 -21.10
C GLU A 484 7.83 4.94 -19.88
N GLN A 485 6.60 4.60 -19.50
CA GLN A 485 5.99 5.09 -18.26
C GLN A 485 6.65 4.45 -17.04
N LEU A 486 6.21 4.91 -15.86
CA LEU A 486 6.65 4.31 -14.61
C LEU A 486 6.31 2.82 -14.58
N PRO A 487 7.27 1.96 -14.19
CA PRO A 487 7.02 0.53 -14.02
C PRO A 487 6.10 0.26 -12.82
N SER A 488 5.67 -0.99 -12.68
CA SER A 488 4.91 -1.48 -11.52
C SER A 488 5.57 -1.11 -10.18
N VAL A 489 4.77 -0.88 -9.15
CA VAL A 489 5.29 -0.67 -7.78
C VAL A 489 5.82 -2.00 -7.21
N GLY A 490 5.13 -3.11 -7.48
CA GLY A 490 5.57 -4.44 -7.09
C GLY A 490 6.74 -4.98 -7.90
N ALA A 491 7.25 -6.15 -7.50
CA ALA A 491 8.41 -6.78 -8.11
C ALA A 491 8.13 -7.30 -9.54
N GLY A 492 9.16 -7.23 -10.38
CA GLY A 492 9.11 -7.60 -11.79
C GLY A 492 8.73 -6.44 -12.71
N ASN A 493 8.88 -6.63 -14.01
CA ASN A 493 8.55 -5.67 -15.06
C ASN A 493 7.99 -6.40 -16.28
N VAL A 494 6.79 -6.96 -16.11
CA VAL A 494 6.24 -7.97 -17.02
C VAL A 494 6.13 -7.46 -18.46
N LEU A 495 5.53 -6.28 -18.67
CA LEU A 495 5.39 -5.73 -20.03
C LEU A 495 6.75 -5.53 -20.73
N TYR A 496 7.71 -4.94 -20.00
CA TYR A 496 9.05 -4.71 -20.54
C TYR A 496 9.77 -6.03 -20.89
N GLU A 497 9.69 -7.03 -20.03
CA GLU A 497 10.33 -8.32 -20.24
C GLU A 497 9.66 -9.12 -21.38
N MET A 498 8.34 -9.04 -21.53
CA MET A 498 7.63 -9.61 -22.66
C MET A 498 8.07 -8.95 -23.99
N ILE A 499 8.21 -7.62 -24.00
CA ILE A 499 8.72 -6.88 -25.17
C ILE A 499 10.18 -7.27 -25.46
N ARG A 500 11.03 -7.30 -24.44
CA ARG A 500 12.47 -7.65 -24.56
C ARG A 500 12.69 -9.08 -25.08
N SER A 501 11.81 -10.01 -24.70
CA SER A 501 11.90 -11.41 -25.13
C SER A 501 11.77 -11.59 -26.64
N GLY A 502 11.08 -10.69 -27.34
CA GLY A 502 10.84 -10.75 -28.78
C GLY A 502 9.93 -11.89 -29.24
N VAL A 503 9.38 -12.71 -28.31
CA VAL A 503 8.59 -13.91 -28.67
C VAL A 503 7.09 -13.63 -28.75
N VAL A 504 6.61 -12.60 -28.07
CA VAL A 504 5.21 -12.15 -28.16
C VAL A 504 5.10 -11.10 -29.25
N PRO A 505 4.21 -11.25 -30.24
CA PRO A 505 4.00 -10.26 -31.30
C PRO A 505 3.68 -8.88 -30.76
N ILE A 506 4.41 -7.87 -31.23
CA ILE A 506 4.33 -6.48 -30.76
C ILE A 506 4.00 -5.58 -31.92
N THR A 507 3.02 -4.69 -31.73
CA THR A 507 2.84 -3.55 -32.62
C THR A 507 3.07 -2.25 -31.88
N LYS A 508 4.09 -1.50 -32.31
CA LYS A 508 4.42 -0.19 -31.76
C LYS A 508 3.71 0.89 -32.58
N LEU A 509 2.80 1.61 -31.92
CA LEU A 509 2.09 2.74 -32.49
C LEU A 509 3.01 3.98 -32.40
N ASP A 510 3.42 4.50 -33.53
CA ASP A 510 4.38 5.61 -33.65
C ASP A 510 3.75 6.91 -34.14
N VAL A 511 2.57 6.82 -34.79
CA VAL A 511 1.84 7.99 -35.29
C VAL A 511 0.99 8.61 -34.19
N ILE A 512 1.15 9.91 -33.99
CA ILE A 512 0.45 10.67 -32.95
C ILE A 512 -0.72 11.43 -33.57
N TYR A 513 -1.95 11.10 -33.07
CA TYR A 513 -3.21 11.70 -33.56
C TYR A 513 -3.79 12.73 -32.62
N ARG A 514 -3.38 12.71 -31.33
CA ARG A 514 -4.12 13.38 -30.25
C ARG A 514 -4.16 14.89 -30.31
N GLN A 515 -3.37 15.52 -31.12
CA GLN A 515 -3.43 16.97 -31.35
C GLN A 515 -2.61 17.27 -32.59
N ALA A 516 -3.02 18.24 -33.39
CA ALA A 516 -2.34 18.64 -34.62
C ALA A 516 -0.81 18.58 -34.56
N LYS A 517 -0.16 18.23 -35.65
CA LYS A 517 1.30 18.32 -35.81
C LYS A 517 1.81 19.60 -35.15
N GLY A 518 2.66 19.46 -34.09
CA GLY A 518 3.24 20.61 -33.39
C GLY A 518 2.76 20.83 -31.95
N ASN A 519 2.07 19.85 -31.30
CA ASN A 519 1.78 19.97 -29.86
C ASN A 519 3.06 19.80 -29.01
N PRO A 520 3.46 20.84 -28.25
CA PRO A 520 4.69 20.82 -27.46
C PRO A 520 4.73 19.71 -26.40
N ILE A 521 3.57 19.27 -25.86
CA ILE A 521 3.53 18.20 -24.84
C ILE A 521 4.03 16.89 -25.45
N VAL A 522 3.52 16.57 -26.62
CA VAL A 522 3.85 15.33 -27.33
C VAL A 522 5.28 15.36 -27.86
N GLU A 523 5.67 16.48 -28.49
CA GLU A 523 7.03 16.68 -28.98
C GLU A 523 8.05 16.53 -27.84
N ASN A 524 7.80 17.19 -26.69
CA ASN A 524 8.69 17.10 -25.54
C ASN A 524 8.70 15.72 -24.89
N ALA A 525 7.56 15.02 -24.91
CA ALA A 525 7.52 13.62 -24.43
C ALA A 525 8.44 12.72 -25.29
N GLN A 526 8.44 12.87 -26.61
CA GLN A 526 9.35 12.15 -27.51
C GLN A 526 10.80 12.53 -27.30
N LYS A 527 11.12 13.84 -27.19
CA LYS A 527 12.46 14.32 -26.88
C LYS A 527 12.97 13.73 -25.59
N MET A 528 12.12 13.71 -24.54
CA MET A 528 12.49 13.11 -23.26
C MET A 528 12.79 11.61 -23.39
N GLN A 529 12.02 10.84 -24.17
CA GLN A 529 12.29 9.42 -24.42
C GLN A 529 13.67 9.21 -25.06
N MET A 530 14.07 10.09 -25.96
CA MET A 530 15.38 10.07 -26.62
C MET A 530 16.51 10.60 -25.73
N GLY A 531 16.19 11.19 -24.57
CA GLY A 531 17.17 11.85 -23.69
C GLY A 531 17.57 13.25 -24.17
N ASP A 532 16.81 13.83 -25.11
CA ASP A 532 17.05 15.18 -25.57
C ASP A 532 16.50 16.19 -24.55
N VAL A 533 17.38 17.03 -24.05
CA VAL A 533 17.07 18.09 -23.05
C VAL A 533 16.59 19.39 -23.68
N ASN A 534 16.64 19.51 -25.02
CA ASN A 534 16.24 20.70 -25.76
C ASN A 534 14.73 20.73 -25.95
N LEU A 535 14.01 21.00 -24.88
CA LEU A 535 12.55 21.02 -24.89
C LEU A 535 12.02 22.28 -25.59
N ARG A 536 10.85 22.14 -26.22
CA ARG A 536 10.12 23.24 -26.81
C ARG A 536 9.14 23.82 -25.80
N PHE A 537 9.34 25.06 -25.41
CA PHE A 537 8.43 25.80 -24.53
C PHE A 537 7.43 26.62 -25.38
N ALA A 538 6.16 26.55 -25.02
CA ALA A 538 5.10 27.29 -25.66
C ALA A 538 4.08 27.78 -24.63
N ARG A 539 3.73 29.06 -24.72
CA ARG A 539 2.77 29.69 -23.79
C ARG A 539 1.43 28.97 -23.83
N LYS A 540 0.85 28.69 -22.67
CA LYS A 540 -0.43 27.98 -22.45
C LYS A 540 -0.46 26.49 -22.86
N GLN A 541 0.65 25.92 -23.31
CA GLN A 541 0.73 24.52 -23.69
C GLN A 541 1.82 23.74 -22.92
N PHE A 542 3.08 24.26 -22.94
CA PHE A 542 4.19 23.66 -22.22
C PHE A 542 5.10 24.75 -21.67
N MET A 543 5.07 24.97 -20.38
CA MET A 543 5.77 26.06 -19.71
C MET A 543 6.70 25.53 -18.65
N PHE A 544 7.81 26.24 -18.45
CA PHE A 544 8.73 26.02 -17.34
C PHE A 544 8.89 27.34 -16.58
N MET A 545 8.64 27.29 -15.25
CA MET A 545 8.91 28.39 -14.35
C MET A 545 10.15 28.05 -13.53
N GLU A 546 11.25 28.70 -13.83
CA GLU A 546 12.52 28.47 -13.16
C GLU A 546 12.58 29.18 -11.82
N ASP A 547 12.99 28.43 -10.81
CA ASP A 547 13.34 29.01 -9.52
C ASP A 547 14.82 29.42 -9.51
N ASN A 548 15.08 30.70 -9.39
CA ASN A 548 16.44 31.26 -9.30
C ASN A 548 16.91 31.52 -7.87
N THR A 549 16.02 31.35 -6.88
CA THR A 549 16.30 31.68 -5.48
C THR A 549 16.86 30.51 -4.70
N GLY A 550 16.38 29.28 -4.99
CA GLY A 550 16.67 28.09 -4.21
C GLY A 550 15.89 28.02 -2.89
N ASP A 551 14.97 28.96 -2.66
CA ASP A 551 14.11 28.97 -1.48
C ASP A 551 12.83 28.15 -1.76
N PRO A 552 12.57 27.06 -1.04
CA PRO A 552 11.35 26.27 -1.19
C PRO A 552 10.07 27.09 -1.04
N ALA A 553 10.06 28.15 -0.23
CA ALA A 553 8.89 28.99 -0.01
C ALA A 553 8.47 29.76 -1.28
N VAL A 554 9.42 30.13 -2.12
CA VAL A 554 9.15 30.81 -3.41
C VAL A 554 8.42 29.83 -4.35
N ILE A 555 8.92 28.59 -4.43
CA ILE A 555 8.27 27.52 -5.22
C ILE A 555 6.88 27.20 -4.67
N GLU A 556 6.72 27.06 -3.35
CA GLU A 556 5.42 26.81 -2.68
C GLU A 556 4.41 27.88 -3.08
N ASN A 557 4.78 29.16 -2.99
CA ASN A 557 3.88 30.26 -3.33
C ASN A 557 3.51 30.26 -4.82
N ALA A 558 4.50 30.13 -5.71
CA ALA A 558 4.28 30.09 -7.15
C ALA A 558 3.35 28.93 -7.56
N VAL A 559 3.61 27.72 -7.04
CA VAL A 559 2.79 26.53 -7.31
C VAL A 559 1.36 26.72 -6.81
N CYS A 560 1.19 27.25 -5.60
CA CYS A 560 -0.14 27.49 -5.05
C CYS A 560 -0.94 28.51 -5.86
N GLU A 561 -0.32 29.59 -6.32
CA GLU A 561 -0.97 30.57 -7.21
C GLU A 561 -1.35 29.96 -8.56
N LEU A 562 -0.43 29.22 -9.18
CA LEU A 562 -0.69 28.54 -10.45
C LEU A 562 -1.85 27.55 -10.33
N TYR A 563 -1.86 26.75 -9.27
CA TYR A 563 -2.94 25.78 -9.03
C TYR A 563 -4.28 26.50 -8.83
N GLN A 564 -4.31 27.56 -8.04
CA GLN A 564 -5.52 28.34 -7.80
C GLN A 564 -6.08 28.96 -9.10
N ARG A 565 -5.23 29.52 -9.95
CA ARG A 565 -5.62 30.05 -11.27
C ARG A 565 -6.11 28.94 -12.22
N ALA A 566 -5.44 27.79 -12.20
CA ALA A 566 -5.77 26.65 -13.03
C ALA A 566 -7.17 26.09 -12.69
N ILE A 567 -7.48 25.89 -11.41
CA ILE A 567 -8.78 25.39 -10.98
C ILE A 567 -9.94 26.37 -11.28
N LEU A 568 -9.67 27.69 -11.17
CA LEU A 568 -10.65 28.71 -11.56
C LEU A 568 -10.95 28.69 -13.07
N SER A 569 -9.99 28.27 -13.90
CA SER A 569 -10.17 28.25 -15.36
C SER A 569 -10.75 26.96 -15.92
N LYS A 570 -10.47 25.81 -15.31
CA LYS A 570 -10.80 24.47 -15.84
C LYS A 570 -11.61 23.59 -14.88
N GLY A 571 -11.83 24.04 -13.65
CA GLY A 571 -12.42 23.23 -12.58
C GLY A 571 -11.39 22.33 -11.89
N ALA A 572 -11.66 21.97 -10.64
CA ALA A 572 -10.71 21.22 -9.80
C ALA A 572 -10.48 19.77 -10.30
N SER A 573 -11.48 19.13 -10.90
CA SER A 573 -11.38 17.77 -11.46
C SER A 573 -10.40 17.69 -12.64
N ASN A 574 -10.24 18.78 -13.39
CA ASN A 574 -9.41 18.86 -14.59
C ASN A 574 -7.97 19.34 -14.35
N VAL A 575 -7.57 19.57 -13.09
CA VAL A 575 -6.25 20.06 -12.74
C VAL A 575 -5.56 19.10 -11.78
N ALA A 576 -4.30 18.75 -12.08
CA ALA A 576 -3.45 17.99 -11.19
C ALA A 576 -2.20 18.76 -10.80
N LEU A 577 -1.87 18.76 -9.51
CA LEU A 577 -0.55 19.10 -9.00
C LEU A 577 0.20 17.82 -8.65
N LEU A 578 1.34 17.61 -9.29
CA LEU A 578 2.16 16.42 -9.15
C LEU A 578 3.49 16.74 -8.45
N CYS A 579 3.81 15.97 -7.42
CA CYS A 579 5.07 16.05 -6.72
C CYS A 579 5.71 14.66 -6.60
N PRO A 580 7.04 14.52 -6.75
CA PRO A 580 7.72 13.23 -6.68
C PRO A 580 7.62 12.52 -5.32
N TYR A 581 7.72 13.25 -4.21
CA TYR A 581 7.72 12.70 -2.85
C TYR A 581 6.45 12.99 -2.07
N ARG A 582 6.02 12.01 -1.26
CA ARG A 582 4.91 12.19 -0.34
C ARG A 582 5.31 13.01 0.91
N HIS A 583 6.50 12.75 1.50
CA HIS A 583 6.94 13.37 2.76
C HIS A 583 8.46 13.52 2.94
N LYS A 584 9.30 13.08 1.98
CA LYS A 584 10.78 12.96 2.18
C LYS A 584 11.59 14.24 1.88
N SER A 585 10.98 15.31 1.38
CA SER A 585 11.68 16.57 1.04
C SER A 585 10.90 17.76 1.58
N ALA A 586 11.44 18.98 1.50
CA ALA A 586 10.70 20.19 1.86
C ALA A 586 9.49 20.36 0.93
N LEU A 587 9.71 20.25 -0.39
CA LEU A 587 8.66 20.26 -1.41
C LEU A 587 8.08 18.86 -1.55
N ASN A 588 6.95 18.59 -0.90
CA ASN A 588 6.31 17.30 -0.90
C ASN A 588 4.78 17.39 -0.92
N VAL A 589 4.12 16.28 -1.25
CA VAL A 589 2.65 16.20 -1.37
C VAL A 589 1.94 16.65 -0.09
N ASN A 590 2.38 16.17 1.08
CA ASN A 590 1.72 16.52 2.35
C ASN A 590 1.81 18.02 2.64
N ARG A 591 2.94 18.65 2.31
CA ARG A 591 3.14 20.08 2.48
C ARG A 591 2.23 20.88 1.55
N PHE A 592 2.19 20.54 0.25
CA PHE A 592 1.33 21.19 -0.71
C PHE A 592 -0.15 21.00 -0.39
N ASN A 593 -0.57 19.82 0.05
CA ASN A 593 -1.95 19.59 0.47
C ASN A 593 -2.36 20.52 1.60
N LYS A 594 -1.50 20.72 2.60
CA LYS A 594 -1.76 21.62 3.71
C LYS A 594 -1.83 23.09 3.26
N LEU A 595 -0.90 23.53 2.40
CA LEU A 595 -0.87 24.91 1.90
C LEU A 595 -2.09 25.21 1.03
N LEU A 596 -2.46 24.27 0.15
CA LEU A 596 -3.59 24.44 -0.75
C LEU A 596 -4.93 24.36 -0.01
N GLN A 597 -5.04 23.51 1.01
CA GLN A 597 -6.23 23.49 1.87
C GLN A 597 -6.48 24.86 2.50
N GLU A 598 -5.44 25.50 3.06
CA GLU A 598 -5.57 26.83 3.66
C GLU A 598 -5.91 27.93 2.63
N ARG A 599 -5.42 27.81 1.40
CA ARG A 599 -5.69 28.82 0.35
C ARG A 599 -7.04 28.63 -0.36
N ILE A 600 -7.45 27.39 -0.61
CA ILE A 600 -8.62 27.07 -1.43
C ILE A 600 -9.85 26.87 -0.55
N ASN A 601 -9.67 26.21 0.56
CA ASN A 601 -10.73 25.89 1.52
C ASN A 601 -10.34 26.34 2.95
N PRO A 602 -10.16 27.67 3.18
CA PRO A 602 -9.79 28.18 4.50
C PRO A 602 -10.85 27.85 5.53
N GLN A 603 -10.44 27.81 6.79
CA GLN A 603 -11.35 27.61 7.90
C GLN A 603 -12.34 28.77 7.98
N SER A 604 -13.63 28.44 8.14
CA SER A 604 -14.71 29.39 8.26
C SER A 604 -15.61 28.99 9.44
N PRO A 605 -16.22 29.94 10.17
CA PRO A 605 -17.19 29.62 11.22
C PRO A 605 -18.41 28.82 10.72
N THR A 606 -18.71 28.88 9.42
CA THR A 606 -19.84 28.20 8.79
C THR A 606 -19.54 26.80 8.33
N LYS A 607 -18.27 26.34 8.37
CA LYS A 607 -17.85 25.02 7.91
C LYS A 607 -17.45 24.12 9.07
N ASN A 608 -17.99 22.94 9.09
CA ASN A 608 -17.56 21.91 10.02
C ASN A 608 -16.16 21.39 9.64
N PHE A 609 -15.41 20.97 10.64
CA PHE A 609 -14.13 20.31 10.47
C PHE A 609 -13.95 19.19 11.48
N ALA A 610 -13.13 18.21 11.12
CA ALA A 610 -12.77 17.11 12.01
C ALA A 610 -11.29 16.74 11.82
N ILE A 611 -10.69 16.12 12.85
CA ILE A 611 -9.32 15.64 12.81
C ILE A 611 -9.35 14.13 12.89
N PHE A 612 -8.93 13.48 11.81
CA PHE A 612 -8.73 12.03 11.74
C PHE A 612 -7.25 11.76 11.45
N ASN A 613 -6.62 10.87 12.19
CA ASN A 613 -5.21 10.52 11.98
C ASN A 613 -4.24 11.70 11.93
N ASN A 614 -4.39 12.69 12.83
CA ASN A 614 -3.63 13.94 12.84
C ASN A 614 -3.73 14.76 11.53
N LYS A 615 -4.72 14.47 10.68
CA LYS A 615 -5.05 15.24 9.49
C LYS A 615 -6.35 16.00 9.74
N LEU A 616 -6.30 17.28 9.42
CA LEU A 616 -7.48 18.14 9.47
C LEU A 616 -8.25 18.01 8.16
N PHE A 617 -9.53 17.72 8.25
CA PHE A 617 -10.48 17.70 7.13
C PHE A 617 -11.58 18.72 7.36
N ARG A 618 -12.02 19.38 6.30
CA ARG A 618 -13.06 20.40 6.28
C ARG A 618 -14.11 20.07 5.24
N GLU A 619 -15.33 20.50 5.44
CA GLU A 619 -16.34 20.48 4.37
C GLU A 619 -15.83 21.27 3.15
N GLY A 620 -15.96 20.67 1.95
CA GLY A 620 -15.42 21.19 0.71
C GLY A 620 -13.97 20.75 0.40
N ASP A 621 -13.32 19.98 1.27
CA ASP A 621 -11.97 19.48 0.96
C ASP A 621 -11.98 18.44 -0.15
N ARG A 622 -11.03 18.57 -1.07
CA ARG A 622 -10.72 17.56 -2.07
C ARG A 622 -9.93 16.42 -1.45
N VAL A 623 -10.45 15.22 -1.56
CA VAL A 623 -9.90 14.01 -0.92
C VAL A 623 -9.73 12.87 -1.90
N MET A 624 -8.94 11.87 -1.49
CA MET A 624 -8.67 10.65 -2.28
C MET A 624 -8.82 9.42 -1.40
N GLN A 625 -9.50 8.41 -1.92
CA GLN A 625 -9.50 7.06 -1.36
C GLN A 625 -8.12 6.43 -1.51
N THR A 626 -7.58 5.83 -0.44
CA THR A 626 -6.22 5.26 -0.44
C THR A 626 -6.18 3.74 -0.44
N LYS A 627 -7.31 3.08 -0.15
CA LYS A 627 -7.49 1.62 -0.21
C LYS A 627 -8.79 1.30 -0.95
N ASN A 628 -8.86 0.11 -1.55
CA ASN A 628 -10.11 -0.37 -2.14
C ASN A 628 -11.12 -0.70 -1.05
N THR A 629 -12.37 -0.29 -1.29
CA THR A 629 -13.57 -0.70 -0.54
C THR A 629 -14.59 -1.23 -1.52
N ASP A 630 -15.71 -1.73 -1.05
CA ASP A 630 -16.78 -2.22 -1.92
C ASP A 630 -17.38 -1.10 -2.80
N PHE A 631 -17.33 0.15 -2.34
CA PHE A 631 -17.98 1.30 -2.95
C PHE A 631 -17.02 2.31 -3.59
N ALA A 632 -15.76 2.39 -3.13
CA ALA A 632 -14.75 3.32 -3.64
C ALA A 632 -13.41 2.61 -3.86
N LYS A 633 -12.74 2.95 -4.96
CA LYS A 633 -11.45 2.33 -5.34
C LYS A 633 -10.26 3.21 -4.93
N ASN A 634 -9.12 2.58 -4.70
CA ASN A 634 -7.88 3.31 -4.46
C ASN A 634 -7.56 4.27 -5.61
N GLY A 635 -7.39 5.53 -5.27
CA GLY A 635 -7.17 6.61 -6.22
C GLY A 635 -8.42 7.42 -6.58
N ASP A 636 -9.63 6.97 -6.26
CA ASP A 636 -10.84 7.77 -6.50
C ASP A 636 -10.75 9.11 -5.77
N ILE A 637 -11.05 10.19 -6.47
CA ILE A 637 -11.08 11.54 -5.91
C ILE A 637 -12.53 11.94 -5.64
N GLY A 638 -12.75 12.56 -4.50
CA GLY A 638 -14.03 13.10 -4.09
C GLY A 638 -13.89 14.43 -3.35
N VAL A 639 -15.03 14.97 -2.97
CA VAL A 639 -15.13 16.18 -2.15
C VAL A 639 -15.92 15.87 -0.88
N ILE A 640 -15.47 16.35 0.26
CA ILE A 640 -16.21 16.22 1.51
C ILE A 640 -17.44 17.10 1.40
N HIS A 641 -18.61 16.47 1.35
CA HIS A 641 -19.90 17.16 1.26
C HIS A 641 -20.34 17.68 2.63
N SER A 642 -20.27 16.83 3.66
CA SER A 642 -20.67 17.21 5.02
C SER A 642 -19.90 16.45 6.10
N LEU A 643 -19.75 17.08 7.25
CA LEU A 643 -19.23 16.53 8.49
C LEU A 643 -20.33 16.63 9.56
N SER A 644 -20.81 15.48 10.04
CA SER A 644 -21.89 15.44 11.04
C SER A 644 -21.49 14.62 12.26
N PHE A 645 -22.05 15.00 13.40
CA PHE A 645 -21.90 14.29 14.67
C PHE A 645 -23.21 13.60 14.97
N GLU A 646 -23.24 12.27 14.88
CA GLU A 646 -24.44 11.47 15.14
C GLU A 646 -24.27 10.69 16.46
N SER A 647 -25.35 10.54 17.22
CA SER A 647 -25.36 9.62 18.36
C SER A 647 -25.47 8.19 17.87
N ALA A 648 -24.61 7.30 18.32
CA ALA A 648 -24.70 5.88 17.99
C ALA A 648 -26.03 5.30 18.53
N LYS A 649 -26.73 4.52 17.70
CA LYS A 649 -28.05 3.93 18.08
C LYS A 649 -27.98 3.07 19.34
N ASP A 650 -26.86 2.36 19.52
CA ASP A 650 -26.67 1.43 20.65
C ASP A 650 -25.95 2.07 21.85
N ALA A 651 -25.50 3.32 21.73
CA ALA A 651 -24.84 4.06 22.77
C ALA A 651 -25.17 5.57 22.62
N PRO A 652 -26.35 6.01 23.07
CA PRO A 652 -26.85 7.37 22.84
C PRO A 652 -25.97 8.49 23.42
N THR A 653 -25.01 8.17 24.27
CA THR A 653 -24.03 9.12 24.83
C THR A 653 -22.72 9.18 24.03
N LYS A 654 -22.51 8.27 23.06
CA LYS A 654 -21.31 8.21 22.24
C LYS A 654 -21.59 8.95 20.92
N LYS A 655 -20.91 10.07 20.70
CA LYS A 655 -20.92 10.77 19.42
C LYS A 655 -20.00 10.03 18.45
N VAL A 656 -20.48 9.77 17.25
CA VAL A 656 -19.73 9.18 16.15
C VAL A 656 -19.62 10.23 15.07
N ASP A 657 -18.39 10.54 14.62
CA ASP A 657 -18.17 11.47 13.53
C ASP A 657 -18.46 10.77 12.19
N VAL A 658 -19.42 11.29 11.46
CA VAL A 658 -19.79 10.78 10.12
C VAL A 658 -19.38 11.80 9.07
N VAL A 659 -18.61 11.35 8.11
CA VAL A 659 -18.15 12.15 6.97
C VAL A 659 -18.84 11.67 5.72
N THR A 660 -19.56 12.54 5.03
CA THR A 660 -20.14 12.23 3.72
C THR A 660 -19.21 12.75 2.63
N ILE A 661 -18.75 11.85 1.75
CA ILE A 661 -17.86 12.17 0.62
C ILE A 661 -18.59 11.88 -0.67
N GLU A 662 -18.62 12.85 -1.56
CA GLU A 662 -19.11 12.71 -2.92
C GLU A 662 -17.93 12.40 -3.85
N PHE A 663 -17.96 11.22 -4.48
CA PHE A 663 -16.90 10.78 -5.41
C PHE A 663 -17.33 10.97 -6.86
N ASN A 664 -16.37 11.40 -7.68
CA ASN A 664 -16.41 11.34 -9.14
C ASN A 664 -17.54 12.10 -9.84
N ASP A 665 -17.86 13.30 -9.50
CA ASP A 665 -18.80 14.20 -10.21
C ASP A 665 -20.17 13.56 -10.64
N ASP A 666 -20.46 12.32 -10.19
CA ASP A 666 -21.72 11.58 -10.50
C ASP A 666 -22.77 11.70 -9.38
N GLY A 667 -22.46 12.49 -8.35
CA GLY A 667 -23.34 12.71 -7.22
C GLY A 667 -23.43 11.52 -6.25
N HIS A 668 -22.62 10.47 -6.42
CA HIS A 668 -22.65 9.33 -5.52
C HIS A 668 -21.99 9.64 -4.18
N GLN A 669 -22.79 9.71 -3.12
CA GLN A 669 -22.35 10.05 -1.78
C GLN A 669 -22.16 8.81 -0.92
N LEU A 670 -20.98 8.69 -0.31
CA LEU A 670 -20.63 7.62 0.62
C LEU A 670 -20.43 8.19 2.04
N ARG A 671 -20.89 7.43 3.03
CA ARG A 671 -20.71 7.76 4.45
C ARG A 671 -19.52 7.01 5.02
N TYR A 672 -18.67 7.73 5.71
CA TYR A 672 -17.46 7.23 6.36
C TYR A 672 -17.54 7.49 7.86
N ASP A 673 -17.23 6.47 8.65
CA ASP A 673 -16.96 6.61 10.08
C ASP A 673 -15.50 7.01 10.34
N ALA A 674 -15.17 7.20 11.61
CA ALA A 674 -13.81 7.60 12.02
C ALA A 674 -12.73 6.56 11.63
N GLU A 675 -13.06 5.26 11.62
CA GLU A 675 -12.13 4.19 11.25
C GLU A 675 -11.91 4.18 9.72
N GLN A 676 -12.97 4.29 8.96
CA GLN A 676 -12.91 4.34 7.50
C GLN A 676 -12.17 5.57 6.98
N MET A 677 -12.21 6.70 7.71
CA MET A 677 -11.45 7.91 7.39
C MET A 677 -9.92 7.72 7.44
N GLU A 678 -9.41 6.62 8.00
CA GLU A 678 -8.00 6.25 7.89
C GLU A 678 -7.56 6.02 6.44
N ASN A 679 -8.51 5.63 5.60
CA ASN A 679 -8.29 5.35 4.18
C ASN A 679 -8.50 6.57 3.29
N ILE A 680 -8.59 7.77 3.86
CA ILE A 680 -8.78 9.03 3.15
C ILE A 680 -7.57 9.95 3.34
N ASP A 681 -7.11 10.54 2.23
CA ASP A 681 -6.07 11.58 2.20
C ASP A 681 -6.60 12.85 1.51
N LEU A 682 -6.03 14.01 1.85
CA LEU A 682 -6.22 15.23 1.04
C LEU A 682 -5.62 15.03 -0.37
N ALA A 683 -6.26 15.58 -1.38
CA ALA A 683 -5.94 15.34 -2.79
C ALA A 683 -5.82 16.59 -3.66
N TYR A 684 -5.41 17.71 -3.09
CA TYR A 684 -5.04 18.90 -3.88
C TYR A 684 -3.74 18.67 -4.65
N CYS A 685 -2.80 17.97 -4.03
CA CYS A 685 -1.55 17.49 -4.63
C CYS A 685 -1.46 15.97 -4.49
N THR A 686 -0.90 15.30 -5.52
CA THR A 686 -0.70 13.83 -5.51
C THR A 686 0.69 13.46 -6.02
N THR A 687 1.11 12.22 -5.81
CA THR A 687 2.34 11.72 -6.43
C THR A 687 2.12 11.38 -7.90
N VAL A 688 3.19 11.42 -8.70
CA VAL A 688 3.13 10.99 -10.11
C VAL A 688 2.64 9.56 -10.24
N HIS A 689 3.03 8.65 -9.33
CA HIS A 689 2.54 7.25 -9.31
C HIS A 689 1.02 7.17 -9.15
N LYS A 690 0.44 7.98 -8.27
CA LYS A 690 -1.02 8.01 -8.05
C LYS A 690 -1.81 8.69 -9.17
N SER A 691 -1.15 9.40 -10.09
CA SER A 691 -1.77 9.99 -11.28
C SER A 691 -1.81 9.04 -12.49
N GLN A 692 -1.15 7.87 -12.40
CA GLN A 692 -1.21 6.87 -13.49
C GLN A 692 -2.65 6.42 -13.74
N GLY A 693 -2.99 6.15 -14.99
CA GLY A 693 -4.35 5.84 -15.44
C GLY A 693 -5.31 7.05 -15.49
N SER A 694 -4.87 8.24 -15.07
CA SER A 694 -5.67 9.48 -15.10
C SER A 694 -5.17 10.44 -16.17
N GLU A 695 -6.04 11.35 -16.63
CA GLU A 695 -5.68 12.45 -17.50
C GLU A 695 -6.34 13.75 -17.02
N TYR A 696 -5.66 14.87 -17.23
CA TYR A 696 -6.09 16.19 -16.76
C TYR A 696 -5.90 17.22 -17.87
N SER A 697 -6.73 18.24 -17.90
CA SER A 697 -6.52 19.36 -18.83
C SER A 697 -5.22 20.09 -18.54
N ILE A 698 -4.93 20.34 -17.25
CA ILE A 698 -3.70 21.03 -16.80
C ILE A 698 -2.97 20.16 -15.79
N VAL A 699 -1.67 19.97 -16.03
CA VAL A 699 -0.75 19.36 -15.07
C VAL A 699 0.28 20.39 -14.62
N ILE A 700 0.37 20.61 -13.32
CA ILE A 700 1.44 21.35 -12.68
C ILE A 700 2.39 20.33 -12.05
N MET A 701 3.68 20.37 -12.37
CA MET A 701 4.65 19.41 -11.88
C MET A 701 5.84 20.11 -11.21
N VAL A 702 6.15 19.73 -9.97
CA VAL A 702 7.29 20.25 -9.22
C VAL A 702 8.54 19.42 -9.51
N VAL A 703 9.63 20.10 -9.93
CA VAL A 703 10.91 19.45 -10.25
C VAL A 703 12.05 20.19 -9.52
N SER A 704 12.49 19.63 -8.40
CA SER A 704 13.52 20.23 -7.55
C SER A 704 14.74 19.31 -7.36
N PRO A 705 15.96 19.84 -7.19
CA PRO A 705 17.16 19.05 -6.91
C PRO A 705 17.05 18.18 -5.67
N GLU A 706 16.24 18.56 -4.68
CA GLU A 706 16.03 17.79 -3.47
C GLU A 706 15.28 16.45 -3.70
N HIS A 707 14.61 16.31 -4.85
CA HIS A 707 13.92 15.06 -5.23
C HIS A 707 14.88 13.93 -5.67
N LYS A 708 16.18 14.17 -5.70
CA LYS A 708 17.33 13.24 -5.89
C LYS A 708 17.02 11.93 -6.63
N ALA A 709 16.67 10.87 -5.89
CA ALA A 709 16.46 9.53 -6.43
C ALA A 709 15.23 9.42 -7.35
N MET A 710 14.28 10.36 -7.22
CA MET A 710 13.07 10.40 -8.05
C MET A 710 13.26 11.18 -9.35
N LEU A 711 14.41 11.85 -9.55
CA LEU A 711 14.74 12.55 -10.81
C LEU A 711 15.15 11.54 -11.87
N ARG A 712 14.15 10.89 -12.48
CA ARG A 712 14.29 9.88 -13.53
C ARG A 712 13.43 10.24 -14.74
N ARG A 713 13.89 9.82 -15.91
CA ARG A 713 13.22 10.08 -17.18
C ARG A 713 11.75 9.62 -17.17
N ASN A 714 11.52 8.38 -16.78
CA ASN A 714 10.18 7.79 -16.76
C ASN A 714 9.21 8.52 -15.81
N LEU A 715 9.69 9.07 -14.68
CA LEU A 715 8.83 9.82 -13.77
C LEU A 715 8.35 11.12 -14.41
N VAL A 716 9.28 11.90 -15.00
CA VAL A 716 8.93 13.17 -15.65
C VAL A 716 8.06 12.90 -16.86
N TYR A 717 8.42 11.92 -17.69
CA TYR A 717 7.64 11.47 -18.83
C TYR A 717 6.21 11.10 -18.42
N THR A 718 6.05 10.24 -17.41
CA THR A 718 4.71 9.86 -16.91
C THR A 718 3.93 11.08 -16.45
N GLY A 719 4.56 12.01 -15.72
CA GLY A 719 3.89 13.20 -15.22
C GLY A 719 3.38 14.12 -16.33
N ILE A 720 4.23 14.48 -17.30
CA ILE A 720 3.82 15.37 -18.40
C ILE A 720 2.79 14.74 -19.32
N THR A 721 2.83 13.42 -19.51
CA THR A 721 1.89 12.69 -20.36
C THR A 721 0.50 12.55 -19.76
N ARG A 722 0.29 12.95 -18.51
CA ARG A 722 -1.05 13.07 -17.89
C ARG A 722 -1.82 14.30 -18.40
N ALA A 723 -1.13 15.29 -18.99
CA ALA A 723 -1.76 16.52 -19.47
C ALA A 723 -2.38 16.34 -20.85
N LYS A 724 -3.60 16.92 -21.03
CA LYS A 724 -4.29 17.05 -22.33
C LYS A 724 -3.94 18.35 -23.01
N ASP A 725 -4.04 19.48 -22.29
CA ASP A 725 -3.98 20.81 -22.86
C ASP A 725 -2.70 21.56 -22.46
N CYS A 726 -2.29 21.46 -21.18
CA CYS A 726 -1.22 22.29 -20.66
C CYS A 726 -0.36 21.58 -19.60
N VAL A 727 0.96 21.73 -19.72
CA VAL A 727 1.94 21.35 -18.69
C VAL A 727 2.60 22.61 -18.17
N ILE A 728 2.68 22.76 -16.85
CA ILE A 728 3.46 23.81 -16.17
C ILE A 728 4.44 23.13 -15.24
N MET A 729 5.71 23.18 -15.56
CA MET A 729 6.77 22.67 -14.69
C MET A 729 7.32 23.82 -13.85
N VAL A 730 7.53 23.57 -12.55
CA VAL A 730 8.04 24.56 -11.61
C VAL A 730 9.24 24.00 -10.87
N GLY A 731 10.35 24.71 -10.87
CA GLY A 731 11.56 24.29 -10.16
C GLY A 731 12.86 24.65 -10.87
N LYS A 732 13.87 23.78 -10.85
CA LYS A 732 15.18 24.04 -11.43
C LYS A 732 15.40 23.31 -12.76
N ALA A 733 15.84 24.03 -13.79
CA ALA A 733 16.15 23.48 -15.11
C ALA A 733 17.22 22.37 -15.03
N GLU A 734 18.21 22.52 -14.15
CA GLU A 734 19.22 21.48 -13.91
C GLU A 734 18.62 20.16 -13.39
N ALA A 735 17.63 20.24 -12.50
CA ALA A 735 16.94 19.05 -12.00
C ALA A 735 16.15 18.36 -13.11
N LEU A 736 15.50 19.12 -13.98
CA LEU A 736 14.81 18.61 -15.16
C LEU A 736 15.78 17.95 -16.13
N LYS A 737 16.88 18.61 -16.48
CA LYS A 737 17.94 18.02 -17.33
C LYS A 737 18.49 16.73 -16.75
N LYS A 738 18.79 16.73 -15.45
CA LYS A 738 19.25 15.52 -14.74
C LYS A 738 18.24 14.39 -14.82
N ALA A 739 16.94 14.68 -14.67
CA ALA A 739 15.90 13.69 -14.77
C ALA A 739 15.80 13.09 -16.18
N ILE A 740 15.83 13.93 -17.23
CA ILE A 740 15.77 13.51 -18.64
C ILE A 740 16.97 12.62 -19.01
N LEU A 741 18.17 12.98 -18.57
CA LEU A 741 19.39 12.21 -18.83
C LEU A 741 19.48 10.92 -18.01
N ASN A 742 18.77 10.87 -16.88
CA ASN A 742 18.74 9.70 -16.03
C ASN A 742 17.80 8.62 -16.59
N ASN A 743 18.33 7.83 -17.51
CA ASN A 743 17.67 6.65 -18.08
C ASN A 743 17.90 5.38 -17.24
N LYS A 744 18.37 5.51 -16.01
CA LYS A 744 18.44 4.37 -15.12
C LYS A 744 16.99 3.98 -14.76
N THR A 745 16.37 3.26 -15.69
CA THR A 745 15.30 2.32 -15.30
C THR A 745 15.92 1.48 -14.21
N ASP A 746 15.22 1.29 -13.11
CA ASP A 746 15.67 0.36 -12.10
C ASP A 746 15.97 -0.93 -12.82
N LYS A 747 17.27 -1.28 -12.91
CA LYS A 747 17.64 -2.62 -13.39
C LYS A 747 17.04 -3.59 -12.39
N ARG A 748 15.85 -4.06 -12.73
CA ARG A 748 15.19 -5.09 -11.94
C ARG A 748 15.84 -6.41 -12.31
N TYR A 749 16.30 -7.14 -11.30
CA TYR A 749 16.75 -8.50 -11.50
C TYR A 749 15.54 -9.38 -11.75
N THR A 750 15.45 -9.95 -12.95
CA THR A 750 14.37 -10.80 -13.45
C THR A 750 14.94 -11.71 -14.55
N LEU A 751 14.40 -12.90 -14.70
CA LEU A 751 14.71 -13.82 -15.79
C LEU A 751 13.48 -14.09 -16.69
N LEU A 752 12.39 -13.32 -16.53
CA LEU A 752 11.16 -13.57 -17.27
C LEU A 752 11.36 -13.57 -18.79
N GLY A 753 12.09 -12.57 -19.31
CA GLY A 753 12.36 -12.50 -20.74
C GLY A 753 13.15 -13.72 -21.26
N ASP A 754 14.10 -14.17 -20.47
CA ASP A 754 14.93 -15.33 -20.82
C ASP A 754 14.13 -16.63 -20.78
N TRP A 755 13.25 -16.80 -19.80
CA TRP A 755 12.35 -17.96 -19.73
C TRP A 755 11.28 -17.96 -20.83
N LEU A 756 10.73 -16.81 -21.18
CA LEU A 756 9.81 -16.68 -22.31
C LEU A 756 10.51 -17.14 -23.61
N TYR A 757 11.75 -16.66 -23.81
CA TYR A 757 12.55 -17.06 -24.98
C TYR A 757 12.81 -18.58 -25.02
N THR A 758 13.31 -19.14 -23.92
CA THR A 758 13.64 -20.56 -23.80
C THR A 758 12.40 -21.45 -23.94
N GLU A 759 11.33 -21.17 -23.21
CA GLU A 759 10.11 -21.98 -23.19
C GLU A 759 9.41 -22.04 -24.55
N LEU A 760 9.48 -20.97 -25.35
CA LEU A 760 8.83 -20.92 -26.64
C LEU A 760 9.71 -21.51 -27.78
N HIS A 761 11.03 -21.32 -27.73
CA HIS A 761 11.93 -21.85 -28.76
C HIS A 761 12.32 -23.32 -28.57
N GLU A 762 12.45 -23.82 -27.34
CA GLU A 762 12.70 -25.27 -27.12
C GLU A 762 11.55 -26.15 -27.60
N SER A 763 10.32 -25.60 -27.73
CA SER A 763 9.19 -26.35 -28.27
C SER A 763 9.30 -26.61 -29.76
N ASP A 764 9.88 -25.71 -30.53
CA ASP A 764 10.00 -25.82 -31.97
C ASP A 764 11.09 -26.87 -32.35
N ALA A 765 12.16 -26.96 -31.55
CA ALA A 765 13.19 -27.97 -31.72
C ALA A 765 12.71 -29.42 -31.46
N ASN A 766 11.78 -29.61 -30.51
CA ASN A 766 11.17 -30.91 -30.21
C ASN A 766 10.04 -31.28 -31.18
N THR A 767 9.35 -30.31 -31.78
CA THR A 767 8.31 -30.56 -32.79
C THR A 767 8.95 -30.99 -34.14
N ASN A 768 10.06 -30.36 -34.51
CA ASN A 768 10.81 -30.72 -35.70
C ASN A 768 11.51 -32.09 -35.59
N LYS A 769 11.88 -32.55 -34.39
CA LYS A 769 12.39 -33.90 -34.17
C LYS A 769 11.32 -34.99 -34.24
N LYS A 770 10.03 -34.65 -34.01
CA LYS A 770 8.92 -35.63 -34.13
C LYS A 770 8.30 -35.67 -35.51
N GLN A 771 8.59 -34.74 -36.41
CA GLN A 771 8.15 -34.76 -37.81
C GLN A 771 9.22 -35.35 -38.76
N GLY A 772 10.40 -35.62 -38.24
CA GLY A 772 11.52 -36.22 -38.98
C GLY A 772 11.92 -37.63 -38.51
N ALA A 773 11.03 -38.33 -37.74
CA ALA A 773 11.25 -39.71 -37.30
C ALA A 773 10.14 -40.62 -37.83
#